data_28cde7bba0bcfd45c7379d9a8f2d64ff
#
_entry.id   28cde7bba0bcfd45c7379d9a8f2d64ff
#
_cell.length_a   1.000
_cell.length_b   1.000
_cell.length_c   1.000
_cell.angle_alpha   90.00
_cell.angle_beta   90.00
_cell.angle_gamma   90.00
#
_symmetry.space_group_name_H-M   'P 1'
#
loop_
_entity.id
_entity.type
_entity.pdbx_description
1 polymer ?
#
loop_
_entity_poly.entity_id
_entity_poly.type
_entity_poly.pdbx_seq_one_letter_code
_entity_poly.pdbx_strand_id
1 'polypeptide(L)'
;MVINSEQQRVIDELDRNILLLASAGTGKTNTLAYRVAHIIESGRCEAHQILCMTFTNKAAQEMKSRIESLVGQPAKAVEISTFHSFCFYVLQQEGKRDESLYTDVTIFDEEDCKELYLPYKPRNMRDMNFASLISMVKEYRSVYGLYSDSTIDDYKRTIQRLEQEQSKQIEKLFYNYNTLATEDLSDFWAHGHEWITHYDESLQSVHGVDFTDLICGVHRLFQNPDIRERWRSRYQYISVDEMQDTGSLEYKVMEMLWEGNHVLLCGDYFQTIYEWRGSDPFRLLEAFTRDFNPLKIIFYKNYRSNRTLFTMAFKTLQNMFPQLVGTVYDEMPEANSASDGAPILVKGCRNEYTESKFIYDRICALPKDASIGVLVRDNRKAQRLSEQFERYNQDKPESERRPFMIIDEYKFFRRQEIKDIMAYFKLLMNPNDAVSAKRIIKRYVSGIGDARIRDIESPKNRSVGLKLTDFMDMPIFEAEPYAKLVAGLEVGEVVVYDVESTGTDTTQDRIIQIAAMRIDKDGNEIERFERFINPGKSVGTSQLVHGFSDEYLAEHGESPKVVLEAFKEFSNNRIIVGHNVNYDISILSHELARHNLGEPQFKAVYDTLDIFRRFYPTLENHKLGFLSKYFPLNHTPTHNAMDDIIATGQL
;
A
#
# COMPACT_ATOMS: atom_id res chain seq x y z
N MET A 1 -33.69 11.48 1.00
CA MET A 1 -34.09 10.05 0.76
C MET A 1 -34.90 9.62 1.95
N VAL A 2 -36.03 8.95 1.75
CA VAL A 2 -36.83 8.40 2.88
C VAL A 2 -36.14 7.09 3.29
N ILE A 3 -35.60 7.05 4.51
CA ILE A 3 -34.99 5.85 5.10
C ILE A 3 -36.09 4.84 5.39
N ASN A 4 -35.93 3.60 4.98
CA ASN A 4 -36.89 2.52 5.29
C ASN A 4 -36.54 1.84 6.64
N SER A 5 -37.38 0.90 7.07
CA SER A 5 -37.26 0.21 8.37
C SER A 5 -35.95 -0.58 8.50
N GLU A 6 -35.52 -1.27 7.44
CA GLU A 6 -34.26 -2.05 7.45
C GLU A 6 -33.04 -1.14 7.51
N GLN A 7 -33.07 -0.05 6.74
CA GLN A 7 -32.00 0.96 6.77
C GLN A 7 -31.91 1.65 8.13
N GLN A 8 -33.09 2.01 8.71
CA GLN A 8 -33.14 2.61 10.05
C GLN A 8 -32.55 1.67 11.10
N ARG A 9 -32.88 0.36 11.01
CA ARG A 9 -32.32 -0.64 11.92
C ARG A 9 -30.79 -0.74 11.85
N VAL A 10 -30.19 -0.60 10.66
CA VAL A 10 -28.72 -0.56 10.51
C VAL A 10 -28.14 0.70 11.15
N ILE A 11 -28.83 1.86 11.03
CA ILE A 11 -28.38 3.13 11.58
C ILE A 11 -28.41 3.10 13.11
N ASP A 12 -29.49 2.58 13.70
CA ASP A 12 -29.76 2.63 15.13
C ASP A 12 -29.01 1.56 15.95
N GLU A 13 -28.67 0.42 15.32
CA GLU A 13 -27.98 -0.68 16.00
C GLU A 13 -26.48 -0.37 16.17
N LEU A 14 -26.08 0.10 17.34
CA LEU A 14 -24.70 0.53 17.63
C LEU A 14 -23.93 -0.45 18.54
N ASP A 15 -24.59 -1.42 19.15
CA ASP A 15 -24.00 -2.27 20.20
C ASP A 15 -23.63 -3.67 19.70
N ARG A 16 -24.08 -4.07 18.50
CA ARG A 16 -23.85 -5.41 17.95
C ARG A 16 -23.08 -5.33 16.65
N ASN A 17 -22.32 -6.38 16.35
CA ASN A 17 -21.80 -6.59 15.01
C ASN A 17 -22.94 -6.80 14.01
N ILE A 18 -22.78 -6.29 12.79
CA ILE A 18 -23.81 -6.36 11.74
C ILE A 18 -23.25 -7.04 10.51
N LEU A 19 -24.00 -8.00 9.98
CA LEU A 19 -23.86 -8.51 8.63
C LEU A 19 -24.98 -7.97 7.77
N LEU A 20 -24.68 -7.00 6.91
CA LEU A 20 -25.62 -6.36 6.01
C LEU A 20 -25.53 -7.00 4.62
N LEU A 21 -26.57 -7.71 4.23
CA LEU A 21 -26.73 -8.25 2.87
C LEU A 21 -27.64 -7.34 2.06
N ALA A 22 -27.10 -6.73 1.02
CA ALA A 22 -27.79 -5.70 0.30
C ALA A 22 -27.36 -5.66 -1.18
N SER A 23 -28.28 -5.91 -2.09
CA SER A 23 -28.00 -5.86 -3.53
C SER A 23 -27.71 -4.44 -4.03
N ALA A 24 -27.20 -4.31 -5.26
CA ALA A 24 -26.98 -3.01 -5.89
C ALA A 24 -28.27 -2.19 -5.94
N GLY A 25 -28.18 -0.91 -5.61
CA GLY A 25 -29.34 0.00 -5.68
C GLY A 25 -30.28 -0.01 -4.49
N THR A 26 -29.95 -0.73 -3.41
CA THR A 26 -30.73 -0.76 -2.16
C THR A 26 -30.36 0.35 -1.17
N GLY A 27 -29.36 1.18 -1.49
CA GLY A 27 -28.94 2.32 -0.67
C GLY A 27 -27.88 2.01 0.36
N LYS A 28 -27.08 0.94 0.18
CA LYS A 28 -25.96 0.53 1.06
C LYS A 28 -25.11 1.72 1.53
N THR A 29 -24.39 2.34 0.60
CA THR A 29 -23.42 3.42 0.90
C THR A 29 -24.06 4.62 1.59
N ASN A 30 -25.31 4.94 1.26
CA ASN A 30 -26.06 5.98 1.97
C ASN A 30 -26.33 5.59 3.42
N THR A 31 -26.80 4.35 3.64
CA THR A 31 -27.08 3.87 5.00
C THR A 31 -25.84 3.84 5.86
N LEU A 32 -24.68 3.43 5.29
CA LEU A 32 -23.39 3.50 5.99
C LEU A 32 -23.02 4.93 6.37
N ALA A 33 -23.21 5.91 5.47
CA ALA A 33 -22.95 7.31 5.76
C ALA A 33 -23.86 7.86 6.88
N TYR A 34 -25.17 7.54 6.85
CA TYR A 34 -26.10 7.91 7.92
C TYR A 34 -25.76 7.24 9.25
N ARG A 35 -25.31 5.98 9.23
CA ARG A 35 -24.86 5.29 10.45
C ARG A 35 -23.63 5.98 11.06
N VAL A 36 -22.64 6.33 10.24
CA VAL A 36 -21.44 7.06 10.72
C VAL A 36 -21.85 8.41 11.30
N ALA A 37 -22.74 9.15 10.62
CA ALA A 37 -23.29 10.39 11.14
C ALA A 37 -23.98 10.20 12.50
N HIS A 38 -24.81 9.16 12.63
CA HIS A 38 -25.50 8.85 13.88
C HIS A 38 -24.52 8.47 15.01
N ILE A 39 -23.46 7.72 14.74
CA ILE A 39 -22.43 7.40 15.73
C ILE A 39 -21.78 8.71 16.27
N ILE A 40 -21.42 9.64 15.37
CA ILE A 40 -20.80 10.92 15.74
C ILE A 40 -21.79 11.77 16.56
N GLU A 41 -23.03 11.93 16.07
CA GLU A 41 -24.06 12.76 16.72
C GLU A 41 -24.50 12.22 18.08
N SER A 42 -24.51 10.90 18.25
CA SER A 42 -24.86 10.25 19.53
C SER A 42 -23.72 10.33 20.57
N GLY A 43 -22.52 10.79 20.17
CA GLY A 43 -21.36 10.86 21.07
C GLY A 43 -20.85 9.52 21.58
N ARG A 44 -21.12 8.44 20.84
CA ARG A 44 -20.67 7.07 21.22
C ARG A 44 -19.16 6.94 21.18
N CYS A 45 -18.49 7.63 20.24
CA CYS A 45 -17.03 7.71 20.16
C CYS A 45 -16.61 9.01 19.44
N GLU A 46 -15.35 9.32 19.50
CA GLU A 46 -14.77 10.39 18.72
C GLU A 46 -14.69 9.99 17.22
N ALA A 47 -14.83 10.96 16.32
CA ALA A 47 -14.86 10.68 14.88
C ALA A 47 -13.60 9.96 14.36
N HIS A 48 -12.43 10.20 14.96
CA HIS A 48 -11.18 9.51 14.60
C HIS A 48 -11.14 8.03 15.01
N GLN A 49 -12.10 7.58 15.82
CA GLN A 49 -12.23 6.18 16.24
C GLN A 49 -13.15 5.38 15.31
N ILE A 50 -13.54 5.95 14.18
CA ILE A 50 -14.37 5.32 13.14
C ILE A 50 -13.51 5.03 11.91
N LEU A 51 -13.50 3.77 11.49
CA LEU A 51 -12.85 3.31 10.26
C LEU A 51 -13.89 2.84 9.25
N CYS A 52 -13.85 3.39 8.04
CA CYS A 52 -14.68 2.95 6.91
C CYS A 52 -13.77 2.46 5.78
N MET A 53 -13.91 1.21 5.42
CA MET A 53 -13.13 0.60 4.33
C MET A 53 -14.02 0.37 3.11
N THR A 54 -13.50 0.73 1.94
CA THR A 54 -14.20 0.58 0.66
C THR A 54 -13.27 -0.06 -0.37
N PHE A 55 -13.85 -0.56 -1.46
CA PHE A 55 -13.04 -1.23 -2.48
C PHE A 55 -12.30 -0.27 -3.43
N THR A 56 -12.82 0.94 -3.67
CA THR A 56 -12.24 1.89 -4.61
C THR A 56 -12.05 3.28 -3.99
N ASN A 57 -11.03 4.02 -4.45
CA ASN A 57 -10.81 5.40 -4.03
C ASN A 57 -12.00 6.32 -4.35
N LYS A 58 -12.72 6.03 -5.45
CA LYS A 58 -13.94 6.75 -5.81
C LYS A 58 -15.03 6.54 -4.76
N ALA A 59 -15.27 5.30 -4.34
CA ALA A 59 -16.27 4.98 -3.30
C ALA A 59 -15.87 5.61 -1.94
N ALA A 60 -14.58 5.61 -1.58
CA ALA A 60 -14.09 6.29 -0.40
C ALA A 60 -14.38 7.79 -0.44
N GLN A 61 -14.10 8.44 -1.57
CA GLN A 61 -14.37 9.87 -1.75
C GLN A 61 -15.88 10.20 -1.73
N GLU A 62 -16.70 9.38 -2.36
CA GLU A 62 -18.16 9.54 -2.32
C GLU A 62 -18.70 9.37 -0.89
N MET A 63 -18.23 8.38 -0.15
CA MET A 63 -18.62 8.17 1.25
C MET A 63 -18.20 9.35 2.11
N LYS A 64 -16.97 9.84 1.97
CA LYS A 64 -16.45 11.02 2.67
C LYS A 64 -17.32 12.24 2.43
N SER A 65 -17.60 12.57 1.16
CA SER A 65 -18.43 13.72 0.80
C SER A 65 -19.84 13.62 1.38
N ARG A 66 -20.41 12.43 1.45
CA ARG A 66 -21.75 12.20 2.04
C ARG A 66 -21.74 12.43 3.55
N ILE A 67 -20.74 11.87 4.27
CA ILE A 67 -20.63 12.08 5.71
C ILE A 67 -20.38 13.56 6.01
N GLU A 68 -19.52 14.24 5.25
CA GLU A 68 -19.28 15.68 5.38
C GLU A 68 -20.57 16.50 5.18
N SER A 69 -21.43 16.10 4.26
CA SER A 69 -22.73 16.77 4.03
C SER A 69 -23.71 16.58 5.19
N LEU A 70 -23.56 15.54 6.01
CA LEU A 70 -24.42 15.23 7.14
C LEU A 70 -23.95 15.90 8.44
N VAL A 71 -22.67 15.77 8.78
CA VAL A 71 -22.14 16.19 10.09
C VAL A 71 -21.09 17.29 10.02
N GLY A 72 -20.72 17.76 8.82
CA GLY A 72 -19.77 18.86 8.64
C GLY A 72 -18.34 18.53 9.02
N GLN A 73 -17.65 19.43 9.76
CA GLN A 73 -16.21 19.30 10.08
C GLN A 73 -15.80 18.00 10.80
N PRO A 74 -16.58 17.43 11.75
CA PRO A 74 -16.23 16.17 12.39
C PRO A 74 -15.95 15.02 11.41
N ALA A 75 -16.60 15.01 10.23
CA ALA A 75 -16.38 14.00 9.21
C ALA A 75 -14.92 13.89 8.73
N LYS A 76 -14.14 14.97 8.84
CA LYS A 76 -12.74 14.99 8.39
C LYS A 76 -11.84 14.10 9.24
N ALA A 77 -12.22 13.83 10.48
CA ALA A 77 -11.47 12.97 11.38
C ALA A 77 -11.79 11.48 11.19
N VAL A 78 -12.90 11.15 10.51
CA VAL A 78 -13.25 9.75 10.18
C VAL A 78 -12.21 9.21 9.19
N GLU A 79 -11.65 8.05 9.49
CA GLU A 79 -10.74 7.37 8.57
C GLU A 79 -11.52 6.60 7.51
N ILE A 80 -11.47 7.08 6.26
CA ILE A 80 -12.17 6.49 5.12
C ILE A 80 -11.15 6.21 4.03
N SER A 81 -10.90 4.95 3.73
CA SER A 81 -9.85 4.55 2.79
C SER A 81 -10.17 3.26 2.05
N THR A 82 -9.39 2.97 1.00
CA THR A 82 -9.34 1.63 0.45
C THR A 82 -8.46 0.75 1.32
N PHE A 83 -8.61 -0.57 1.17
CA PHE A 83 -7.82 -1.53 1.94
C PHE A 83 -6.31 -1.33 1.76
N HIS A 84 -5.85 -1.21 0.52
CA HIS A 84 -4.43 -0.97 0.23
C HIS A 84 -3.92 0.38 0.78
N SER A 85 -4.74 1.43 0.69
CA SER A 85 -4.39 2.73 1.27
C SER A 85 -4.26 2.67 2.79
N PHE A 86 -5.15 1.92 3.45
CA PHE A 86 -5.06 1.65 4.89
C PHE A 86 -3.78 0.89 5.23
N CYS A 87 -3.48 -0.19 4.51
CA CYS A 87 -2.25 -0.95 4.74
C CYS A 87 -0.99 -0.08 4.58
N PHE A 88 -0.93 0.72 3.52
CA PHE A 88 0.18 1.64 3.32
C PHE A 88 0.31 2.66 4.46
N TYR A 89 -0.82 3.22 4.92
CA TYR A 89 -0.83 4.14 6.06
C TYR A 89 -0.30 3.47 7.34
N VAL A 90 -0.73 2.23 7.63
CA VAL A 90 -0.22 1.46 8.79
C VAL A 90 1.30 1.29 8.69
N LEU A 91 1.80 0.82 7.53
CA LEU A 91 3.22 0.60 7.30
C LEU A 91 4.03 1.90 7.48
N GLN A 92 3.54 3.02 6.94
CA GLN A 92 4.21 4.32 7.11
C GLN A 92 4.24 4.78 8.56
N GLN A 93 3.14 4.62 9.31
CA GLN A 93 3.10 5.04 10.72
C GLN A 93 4.01 4.19 11.60
N GLU A 94 4.00 2.88 11.41
CA GLU A 94 4.90 2.00 12.15
C GLU A 94 6.35 2.18 11.69
N GLY A 95 6.58 2.45 10.40
CA GLY A 95 7.89 2.78 9.88
C GLY A 95 8.53 4.01 10.49
N LYS A 96 7.73 5.06 10.77
CA LYS A 96 8.21 6.25 11.50
C LYS A 96 8.62 5.95 12.94
N ARG A 97 7.98 4.96 13.57
CA ARG A 97 8.25 4.58 14.96
C ARG A 97 9.44 3.65 15.12
N ASP A 98 9.70 2.84 14.13
CA ASP A 98 10.60 1.69 14.20
C ASP A 98 11.63 1.71 13.05
N GLU A 99 11.98 2.90 12.53
CA GLU A 99 12.97 3.10 11.45
C GLU A 99 12.86 2.08 10.32
N SER A 100 11.65 1.74 9.92
CA SER A 100 11.42 0.69 8.96
C SER A 100 11.65 1.16 7.53
N LEU A 101 11.90 0.21 6.61
CA LEU A 101 12.08 0.45 5.18
C LEU A 101 10.87 1.11 4.48
N TYR A 102 9.74 1.25 5.17
CA TYR A 102 8.49 1.73 4.58
C TYR A 102 8.30 3.25 4.58
N THR A 103 9.30 4.03 4.96
CA THR A 103 9.19 5.51 4.96
C THR A 103 9.48 6.14 3.61
N ASP A 104 10.36 5.55 2.82
CA ASP A 104 10.86 6.06 1.53
C ASP A 104 10.66 5.08 0.36
N VAL A 105 9.71 4.14 0.49
CA VAL A 105 9.42 3.18 -0.57
C VAL A 105 8.49 3.73 -1.65
N THR A 106 8.67 3.23 -2.87
CA THR A 106 7.77 3.46 -3.99
C THR A 106 6.81 2.29 -4.15
N ILE A 107 5.51 2.57 -4.24
CA ILE A 107 4.53 1.56 -4.64
C ILE A 107 4.61 1.39 -6.16
N PHE A 108 4.90 0.17 -6.59
CA PHE A 108 5.00 -0.21 -8.00
C PHE A 108 3.66 -0.74 -8.50
N ASP A 109 3.20 -0.20 -9.62
CA ASP A 109 2.02 -0.71 -10.30
C ASP A 109 2.33 -1.98 -11.13
N GLU A 110 1.31 -2.58 -11.74
CA GLU A 110 1.46 -3.81 -12.52
C GLU A 110 2.48 -3.69 -13.68
N GLU A 111 2.64 -2.50 -14.26
CA GLU A 111 3.60 -2.28 -15.35
C GLU A 111 5.02 -2.09 -14.82
N ASP A 112 5.17 -1.39 -13.71
CA ASP A 112 6.46 -1.22 -13.02
C ASP A 112 6.97 -2.60 -12.52
N CYS A 113 6.11 -3.40 -11.89
CA CYS A 113 6.41 -4.76 -11.45
C CYS A 113 6.79 -5.68 -12.62
N LYS A 114 6.14 -5.49 -13.77
CA LYS A 114 6.41 -6.28 -14.97
C LYS A 114 7.87 -6.16 -15.42
N GLU A 115 8.45 -4.98 -15.39
CA GLU A 115 9.85 -4.80 -15.76
C GLU A 115 10.80 -5.60 -14.84
N LEU A 116 10.43 -5.77 -13.57
CA LEU A 116 11.23 -6.50 -12.59
C LEU A 116 11.09 -8.03 -12.72
N TYR A 117 9.89 -8.55 -12.98
CA TYR A 117 9.69 -9.99 -13.07
C TYR A 117 9.91 -10.59 -14.46
N LEU A 118 9.92 -9.78 -15.52
CA LEU A 118 10.05 -10.25 -16.91
C LEU A 118 11.26 -11.17 -17.17
N PRO A 119 12.45 -10.95 -16.55
CA PRO A 119 13.59 -11.83 -16.68
C PRO A 119 13.35 -13.27 -16.19
N TYR A 120 12.45 -13.45 -15.24
CA TYR A 120 12.19 -14.73 -14.55
C TYR A 120 10.90 -15.41 -15.02
N LYS A 121 10.08 -14.69 -15.78
CA LYS A 121 8.79 -15.19 -16.26
C LYS A 121 8.95 -16.31 -17.30
N PRO A 122 8.26 -17.44 -17.18
CA PRO A 122 8.22 -18.47 -18.21
C PRO A 122 7.73 -17.90 -19.56
N ARG A 123 8.35 -18.30 -20.65
CA ARG A 123 8.09 -17.73 -22.00
C ARG A 123 6.65 -17.91 -22.45
N ASN A 124 6.04 -19.06 -22.12
CA ASN A 124 4.68 -19.39 -22.55
C ASN A 124 3.60 -18.86 -21.59
N MET A 125 3.96 -18.28 -20.43
CA MET A 125 3.02 -17.73 -19.48
C MET A 125 2.66 -16.28 -19.82
N ARG A 126 1.37 -15.92 -19.66
CA ARG A 126 0.90 -14.53 -19.80
C ARG A 126 1.39 -13.69 -18.62
N ASP A 127 1.71 -12.42 -18.86
CA ASP A 127 2.18 -11.50 -17.81
C ASP A 127 1.19 -11.42 -16.64
N MET A 128 -0.11 -11.26 -16.92
CA MET A 128 -1.14 -11.21 -15.88
C MET A 128 -1.22 -12.50 -15.04
N ASN A 129 -1.01 -13.67 -15.66
CA ASN A 129 -1.02 -14.94 -14.95
C ASN A 129 0.20 -15.07 -14.05
N PHE A 130 1.37 -14.59 -14.49
CA PHE A 130 2.59 -14.61 -13.69
C PHE A 130 2.51 -13.64 -12.52
N ALA A 131 1.98 -12.43 -12.73
CA ALA A 131 1.70 -11.49 -11.64
C ALA A 131 0.74 -12.09 -10.59
N SER A 132 -0.34 -12.76 -11.04
CA SER A 132 -1.27 -13.46 -10.13
C SER A 132 -0.60 -14.61 -9.38
N LEU A 133 0.32 -15.33 -10.03
CA LEU A 133 1.09 -16.42 -9.41
C LEU A 133 1.99 -15.88 -8.28
N ILE A 134 2.72 -14.79 -8.54
CA ILE A 134 3.55 -14.13 -7.53
C ILE A 134 2.70 -13.71 -6.33
N SER A 135 1.59 -13.01 -6.57
CA SER A 135 0.68 -12.57 -5.49
C SER A 135 0.16 -13.76 -4.68
N MET A 136 -0.31 -14.82 -5.34
CA MET A 136 -0.81 -16.03 -4.68
C MET A 136 0.25 -16.68 -3.78
N VAL A 137 1.49 -16.79 -4.23
CA VAL A 137 2.58 -17.38 -3.44
C VAL A 137 2.95 -16.50 -2.25
N LYS A 138 3.05 -15.18 -2.43
CA LYS A 138 3.32 -14.21 -1.35
C LYS A 138 2.22 -14.23 -0.28
N GLU A 139 0.96 -14.18 -0.70
CA GLU A 139 -0.18 -14.26 0.21
C GLU A 139 -0.22 -15.57 0.98
N TYR A 140 0.01 -16.69 0.31
CA TYR A 140 0.05 -17.99 0.94
C TYR A 140 1.17 -18.09 1.97
N ARG A 141 2.39 -17.63 1.64
CA ARG A 141 3.50 -17.50 2.58
C ARG A 141 3.09 -16.71 3.82
N SER A 142 2.42 -15.59 3.62
CA SER A 142 1.98 -14.71 4.71
C SER A 142 0.93 -15.36 5.59
N VAL A 143 -0.13 -15.93 4.98
CA VAL A 143 -1.23 -16.58 5.71
C VAL A 143 -0.76 -17.70 6.63
N TYR A 144 0.22 -18.46 6.20
CA TYR A 144 0.75 -19.60 6.97
C TYR A 144 1.99 -19.28 7.79
N GLY A 145 2.42 -18.02 7.82
CA GLY A 145 3.55 -17.57 8.63
C GLY A 145 4.88 -18.25 8.27
N LEU A 146 5.07 -18.58 6.98
CA LEU A 146 6.25 -19.29 6.50
C LEU A 146 7.44 -18.35 6.32
N TYR A 147 7.88 -17.73 7.40
CA TYR A 147 9.02 -16.80 7.44
C TYR A 147 10.16 -17.37 8.29
N SER A 148 11.37 -17.29 7.77
CA SER A 148 12.63 -17.62 8.46
C SER A 148 13.72 -16.66 8.04
N ASP A 149 14.96 -16.94 8.42
CA ASP A 149 16.14 -16.13 8.03
C ASP A 149 16.54 -16.32 6.55
N SER A 150 15.90 -17.24 5.84
CA SER A 150 16.18 -17.54 4.43
C SER A 150 14.94 -17.39 3.57
N THR A 151 14.83 -16.29 2.82
CA THR A 151 13.69 -16.01 1.93
C THR A 151 13.50 -17.09 0.86
N ILE A 152 14.59 -17.61 0.30
CA ILE A 152 14.52 -18.67 -0.73
C ILE A 152 13.97 -19.99 -0.16
N ASP A 153 14.36 -20.35 1.07
CA ASP A 153 13.84 -21.55 1.74
C ASP A 153 12.38 -21.38 2.13
N ASP A 154 11.97 -20.16 2.48
CA ASP A 154 10.57 -19.84 2.76
C ASP A 154 9.71 -20.05 1.53
N TYR A 155 10.10 -19.51 0.37
CA TYR A 155 9.38 -19.74 -0.87
C TYR A 155 9.43 -21.19 -1.32
N LYS A 156 10.52 -21.88 -1.08
CA LYS A 156 10.61 -23.33 -1.36
C LYS A 156 9.58 -24.13 -0.57
N ARG A 157 9.50 -23.89 0.76
CA ARG A 157 8.47 -24.52 1.63
C ARG A 157 7.05 -24.11 1.20
N THR A 158 6.87 -22.85 0.85
CA THR A 158 5.58 -22.32 0.39
C THR A 158 5.10 -23.03 -0.87
N ILE A 159 5.95 -23.17 -1.88
CA ILE A 159 5.61 -23.81 -3.15
C ILE A 159 5.37 -25.31 -2.97
N GLN A 160 6.17 -26.01 -2.16
CA GLN A 160 5.95 -27.42 -1.84
C GLN A 160 4.58 -27.65 -1.18
N ARG A 161 4.16 -26.75 -0.31
CA ARG A 161 2.86 -26.82 0.33
C ARG A 161 1.72 -26.46 -0.63
N LEU A 162 1.89 -25.47 -1.48
CA LEU A 162 0.94 -25.11 -2.53
C LEU A 162 0.70 -26.25 -3.51
N GLU A 163 1.74 -27.00 -3.87
CA GLU A 163 1.64 -28.20 -4.72
C GLU A 163 0.71 -29.25 -4.12
N GLN A 164 0.78 -29.42 -2.80
CA GLN A 164 -0.04 -30.41 -2.09
C GLN A 164 -1.49 -29.93 -1.89
N GLU A 165 -1.70 -28.65 -1.56
CA GLU A 165 -2.98 -28.14 -1.12
C GLU A 165 -3.78 -27.41 -2.23
N GLN A 166 -3.10 -26.75 -3.19
CA GLN A 166 -3.73 -25.87 -4.17
C GLN A 166 -3.24 -26.11 -5.62
N SER A 167 -2.71 -27.28 -5.96
CA SER A 167 -2.17 -27.59 -7.29
C SER A 167 -3.11 -27.23 -8.43
N LYS A 168 -4.40 -27.52 -8.33
CA LYS A 168 -5.41 -27.21 -9.36
C LYS A 168 -5.62 -25.72 -9.59
N GLN A 169 -5.47 -24.89 -8.56
CA GLN A 169 -5.60 -23.43 -8.70
C GLN A 169 -4.37 -22.86 -9.40
N ILE A 170 -3.18 -23.31 -9.02
CA ILE A 170 -1.91 -22.97 -9.67
C ILE A 170 -1.92 -23.40 -11.13
N GLU A 171 -2.30 -24.65 -11.42
CA GLU A 171 -2.39 -25.20 -12.78
C GLU A 171 -3.21 -24.31 -13.71
N LYS A 172 -4.32 -23.74 -13.25
CA LYS A 172 -5.15 -22.82 -14.06
C LYS A 172 -4.39 -21.62 -14.60
N LEU A 173 -3.38 -21.14 -13.89
CA LEU A 173 -2.56 -19.99 -14.30
C LEU A 173 -1.61 -20.34 -15.45
N PHE A 174 -1.33 -21.64 -15.67
CA PHE A 174 -0.47 -22.13 -16.74
C PHE A 174 -1.23 -22.46 -18.04
N TYR A 175 -2.56 -22.26 -18.09
CA TYR A 175 -3.31 -22.39 -19.32
C TYR A 175 -3.11 -21.20 -20.23
N ASN A 176 -2.71 -21.46 -21.48
CA ASN A 176 -2.63 -20.47 -22.55
C ASN A 176 -3.50 -20.92 -23.72
N TYR A 177 -4.51 -20.13 -24.09
CA TYR A 177 -5.48 -20.47 -25.14
C TYR A 177 -6.09 -21.88 -25.02
N ASN A 178 -6.43 -22.29 -23.81
CA ASN A 178 -6.96 -23.61 -23.45
C ASN A 178 -5.95 -24.77 -23.52
N THR A 179 -4.67 -24.50 -23.68
CA THR A 179 -3.61 -25.50 -23.66
C THR A 179 -2.78 -25.33 -22.38
N LEU A 180 -2.58 -26.42 -21.63
CA LEU A 180 -1.74 -26.42 -20.43
C LEU A 180 -0.26 -26.44 -20.85
N ALA A 181 0.51 -25.48 -20.34
CA ALA A 181 1.95 -25.43 -20.48
C ALA A 181 2.61 -26.34 -19.43
N THR A 182 2.64 -27.65 -19.67
CA THR A 182 3.10 -28.66 -18.71
C THR A 182 4.57 -28.51 -18.31
N GLU A 183 5.43 -28.11 -19.26
CA GLU A 183 6.84 -27.85 -18.98
C GLU A 183 7.00 -26.67 -18.02
N ASP A 184 6.37 -25.54 -18.32
CA ASP A 184 6.42 -24.33 -17.47
C ASP A 184 5.86 -24.63 -16.06
N LEU A 185 4.80 -25.47 -15.96
CA LEU A 185 4.24 -25.87 -14.67
C LEU A 185 5.22 -26.77 -13.89
N SER A 186 5.87 -27.72 -14.57
CA SER A 186 6.89 -28.58 -13.95
C SER A 186 8.10 -27.76 -13.48
N ASP A 187 8.53 -26.79 -14.29
CA ASP A 187 9.62 -25.89 -13.94
C ASP A 187 9.26 -25.00 -12.75
N PHE A 188 7.99 -24.55 -12.67
CA PHE A 188 7.54 -23.79 -11.50
C PHE A 188 7.62 -24.63 -10.20
N TRP A 189 7.17 -25.87 -10.21
CA TRP A 189 7.28 -26.71 -9.01
C TRP A 189 8.74 -26.95 -8.59
N ALA A 190 9.65 -27.02 -9.56
CA ALA A 190 11.08 -27.20 -9.30
C ALA A 190 11.81 -25.91 -8.92
N HIS A 191 11.55 -24.79 -9.62
CA HIS A 191 12.36 -23.56 -9.57
C HIS A 191 11.56 -22.28 -9.27
N GLY A 192 10.25 -22.35 -9.08
CA GLY A 192 9.41 -21.17 -8.85
C GLY A 192 9.81 -20.37 -7.61
N HIS A 193 10.40 -21.03 -6.60
CA HIS A 193 10.95 -20.35 -5.43
C HIS A 193 12.11 -19.41 -5.79
N GLU A 194 12.96 -19.77 -6.74
CA GLU A 194 14.04 -18.92 -7.24
C GLU A 194 13.47 -17.70 -7.99
N TRP A 195 12.46 -17.90 -8.85
CA TRP A 195 11.84 -16.81 -9.62
C TRP A 195 11.24 -15.74 -8.73
N ILE A 196 10.52 -16.16 -7.69
CA ILE A 196 9.85 -15.23 -6.77
C ILE A 196 10.84 -14.56 -5.84
N THR A 197 11.85 -15.29 -5.36
CA THR A 197 12.94 -14.70 -4.56
C THR A 197 13.65 -13.61 -5.34
N HIS A 198 14.06 -13.88 -6.58
CA HIS A 198 14.71 -12.87 -7.41
C HIS A 198 13.83 -11.66 -7.74
N TYR A 199 12.53 -11.87 -7.88
CA TYR A 199 11.58 -10.76 -8.01
C TYR A 199 11.55 -9.89 -6.75
N ASP A 200 11.45 -10.48 -5.56
CA ASP A 200 11.48 -9.77 -4.29
C ASP A 200 12.81 -9.02 -4.09
N GLU A 201 13.93 -9.66 -4.37
CA GLU A 201 15.25 -9.03 -4.33
C GLU A 201 15.33 -7.83 -5.29
N SER A 202 14.73 -7.96 -6.48
CA SER A 202 14.68 -6.86 -7.45
C SER A 202 13.85 -5.69 -6.93
N LEU A 203 12.68 -5.95 -6.30
CA LEU A 203 11.86 -4.93 -5.64
C LEU A 203 12.63 -4.25 -4.49
N GLN A 204 13.22 -5.03 -3.61
CA GLN A 204 13.99 -4.51 -2.47
C GLN A 204 15.16 -3.64 -2.93
N SER A 205 15.87 -4.06 -3.98
CA SER A 205 17.03 -3.33 -4.50
C SER A 205 16.71 -1.93 -5.02
N VAL A 206 15.44 -1.65 -5.29
CA VAL A 206 14.96 -0.33 -5.75
C VAL A 206 14.06 0.34 -4.70
N HIS A 207 14.05 -0.14 -3.47
CA HIS A 207 13.15 0.29 -2.39
C HIS A 207 11.68 0.34 -2.83
N GLY A 208 11.28 -0.66 -3.62
CA GLY A 208 9.92 -0.81 -4.13
C GLY A 208 9.11 -1.80 -3.30
N VAL A 209 7.80 -1.61 -3.31
CA VAL A 209 6.81 -2.57 -2.80
C VAL A 209 5.70 -2.72 -3.83
N ASP A 210 5.20 -3.93 -4.03
CA ASP A 210 3.99 -4.16 -4.81
C ASP A 210 2.72 -4.07 -3.91
N PHE A 211 1.54 -4.14 -4.52
CA PHE A 211 0.29 -4.08 -3.75
C PHE A 211 0.12 -5.27 -2.79
N THR A 212 0.64 -6.45 -3.14
CA THR A 212 0.59 -7.63 -2.27
C THR A 212 1.49 -7.44 -1.05
N ASP A 213 2.66 -6.80 -1.23
CA ASP A 213 3.58 -6.53 -0.12
C ASP A 213 2.96 -5.62 0.94
N LEU A 214 2.10 -4.67 0.55
CA LEU A 214 1.40 -3.82 1.52
C LEU A 214 0.55 -4.65 2.49
N ILE A 215 -0.18 -5.63 1.95
CA ILE A 215 -1.06 -6.47 2.75
C ILE A 215 -0.25 -7.47 3.59
N CYS A 216 0.73 -8.14 2.97
CA CYS A 216 1.64 -9.06 3.65
C CYS A 216 2.42 -8.35 4.77
N GLY A 217 2.86 -7.13 4.53
CA GLY A 217 3.58 -6.31 5.50
C GLY A 217 2.74 -6.01 6.75
N VAL A 218 1.49 -5.55 6.56
CA VAL A 218 0.59 -5.31 7.70
C VAL A 218 0.23 -6.60 8.42
N HIS A 219 -0.05 -7.68 7.67
CA HIS A 219 -0.31 -8.98 8.28
C HIS A 219 0.86 -9.43 9.17
N ARG A 220 2.10 -9.27 8.70
CA ARG A 220 3.31 -9.58 9.46
C ARG A 220 3.48 -8.67 10.69
N LEU A 221 3.25 -7.36 10.55
CA LEU A 221 3.29 -6.41 11.68
C LEU A 221 2.29 -6.76 12.77
N PHE A 222 1.07 -7.13 12.39
CA PHE A 222 0.01 -7.48 13.34
C PHE A 222 0.21 -8.85 14.02
N GLN A 223 1.23 -9.64 13.64
CA GLN A 223 1.66 -10.79 14.44
C GLN A 223 2.29 -10.33 15.76
N ASN A 224 2.84 -9.11 15.84
CA ASN A 224 3.24 -8.50 17.08
C ASN A 224 2.00 -8.04 17.85
N PRO A 225 1.74 -8.58 19.09
CA PRO A 225 0.55 -8.26 19.86
C PRO A 225 0.45 -6.77 20.22
N ASP A 226 1.57 -6.10 20.52
CA ASP A 226 1.60 -4.70 20.93
C ASP A 226 1.23 -3.76 19.78
N ILE A 227 1.75 -4.05 18.58
CA ILE A 227 1.40 -3.29 17.36
C ILE A 227 -0.08 -3.52 17.04
N ARG A 228 -0.52 -4.78 17.05
CA ARG A 228 -1.92 -5.14 16.78
C ARG A 228 -2.87 -4.44 17.75
N GLU A 229 -2.58 -4.49 19.04
CA GLU A 229 -3.42 -3.86 20.10
C GLU A 229 -3.51 -2.35 19.91
N ARG A 230 -2.41 -1.69 19.58
CA ARG A 230 -2.36 -0.25 19.31
C ARG A 230 -3.29 0.15 18.16
N TRP A 231 -3.30 -0.62 17.08
CA TRP A 231 -4.18 -0.37 15.94
C TRP A 231 -5.62 -0.78 16.20
N ARG A 232 -5.84 -1.87 16.91
CA ARG A 232 -7.16 -2.34 17.32
C ARG A 232 -7.86 -1.33 18.24
N SER A 233 -7.18 -0.85 19.27
CA SER A 233 -7.72 0.11 20.23
C SER A 233 -7.92 1.53 19.67
N ARG A 234 -7.35 1.82 18.52
CA ARG A 234 -7.55 3.10 17.82
C ARG A 234 -8.99 3.28 17.33
N TYR A 235 -9.67 2.19 16.99
CA TYR A 235 -11.02 2.22 16.46
C TYR A 235 -12.01 1.60 17.43
N GLN A 236 -13.25 2.10 17.40
CA GLN A 236 -14.41 1.50 18.10
C GLN A 236 -15.46 1.00 17.10
N TYR A 237 -15.57 1.66 15.95
CA TYR A 237 -16.51 1.28 14.90
C TYR A 237 -15.76 1.06 13.60
N ILE A 238 -15.95 -0.12 13.01
CA ILE A 238 -15.34 -0.50 11.73
C ILE A 238 -16.46 -0.88 10.77
N SER A 239 -16.51 -0.22 9.62
CA SER A 239 -17.45 -0.55 8.54
C SER A 239 -16.69 -0.95 7.29
N VAL A 240 -17.03 -2.08 6.68
CA VAL A 240 -16.42 -2.58 5.44
C VAL A 240 -17.52 -2.71 4.38
N ASP A 241 -17.40 -1.92 3.31
CA ASP A 241 -18.28 -1.99 2.15
C ASP A 241 -17.70 -2.90 1.07
N GLU A 242 -18.57 -3.49 0.25
CA GLU A 242 -18.24 -4.42 -0.84
C GLU A 242 -17.38 -5.63 -0.39
N MET A 243 -17.76 -6.20 0.76
CA MET A 243 -17.03 -7.31 1.39
C MET A 243 -16.85 -8.53 0.47
N GLN A 244 -17.72 -8.73 -0.52
CA GLN A 244 -17.65 -9.85 -1.46
C GLN A 244 -16.38 -9.81 -2.35
N ASP A 245 -15.74 -8.65 -2.47
CA ASP A 245 -14.54 -8.46 -3.29
C ASP A 245 -13.22 -8.59 -2.48
N THR A 246 -13.33 -8.85 -1.18
CA THR A 246 -12.20 -9.00 -0.25
C THR A 246 -11.48 -10.34 -0.45
N GLY A 247 -10.14 -10.31 -0.51
CA GLY A 247 -9.30 -11.50 -0.53
C GLY A 247 -9.14 -12.14 0.85
N SER A 248 -8.65 -13.38 0.87
CA SER A 248 -8.47 -14.13 2.13
C SER A 248 -7.45 -13.48 3.08
N LEU A 249 -6.37 -12.92 2.56
CA LEU A 249 -5.36 -12.25 3.39
C LEU A 249 -5.87 -10.89 3.90
N GLU A 250 -6.58 -10.16 3.05
CA GLU A 250 -7.25 -8.90 3.44
C GLU A 250 -8.24 -9.14 4.60
N TYR A 251 -9.04 -10.21 4.50
CA TYR A 251 -9.95 -10.61 5.57
C TYR A 251 -9.19 -10.87 6.88
N LYS A 252 -8.09 -11.63 6.84
CA LYS A 252 -7.28 -11.94 8.02
C LYS A 252 -6.70 -10.69 8.69
N VAL A 253 -6.23 -9.74 7.89
CA VAL A 253 -5.72 -8.45 8.43
C VAL A 253 -6.84 -7.69 9.13
N MET A 254 -8.04 -7.64 8.53
CA MET A 254 -9.18 -6.96 9.14
C MET A 254 -9.67 -7.67 10.41
N GLU A 255 -9.76 -9.00 10.37
CA GLU A 255 -10.17 -9.83 11.51
C GLU A 255 -9.35 -9.54 12.76
N MET A 256 -8.04 -9.27 12.61
CA MET A 256 -7.15 -8.90 13.71
C MET A 256 -7.52 -7.56 14.39
N LEU A 257 -8.33 -6.71 13.73
CA LEU A 257 -8.81 -5.44 14.27
C LEU A 257 -10.22 -5.53 14.87
N TRP A 258 -10.94 -6.64 14.69
CA TRP A 258 -12.36 -6.71 15.01
C TRP A 258 -12.67 -7.06 16.46
N GLU A 259 -11.80 -7.77 17.13
CA GLU A 259 -12.02 -8.17 18.53
C GLU A 259 -12.20 -6.95 19.44
N GLY A 260 -13.34 -6.88 20.14
CA GLY A 260 -13.69 -5.76 21.00
C GLY A 260 -14.23 -4.51 20.31
N ASN A 261 -14.29 -4.49 18.97
CA ASN A 261 -14.83 -3.40 18.18
C ASN A 261 -16.24 -3.73 17.62
N HIS A 262 -17.01 -2.70 17.28
CA HIS A 262 -18.31 -2.85 16.63
C HIS A 262 -18.11 -2.88 15.11
N VAL A 263 -18.33 -4.04 14.50
CA VAL A 263 -18.03 -4.29 13.09
C VAL A 263 -19.31 -4.40 12.27
N LEU A 264 -19.36 -3.69 11.16
CA LEU A 264 -20.37 -3.84 10.14
C LEU A 264 -19.73 -4.29 8.83
N LEU A 265 -20.05 -5.50 8.39
CA LEU A 265 -19.71 -5.98 7.05
C LEU A 265 -20.89 -5.84 6.12
N CYS A 266 -20.69 -5.19 4.97
CA CYS A 266 -21.70 -4.96 3.96
C CYS A 266 -21.27 -5.58 2.63
N GLY A 267 -22.15 -6.34 2.00
CA GLY A 267 -21.85 -6.98 0.73
C GLY A 267 -23.04 -7.60 0.01
N ASP A 268 -22.77 -8.09 -1.19
CA ASP A 268 -23.72 -8.83 -2.03
C ASP A 268 -23.04 -10.08 -2.61
N TYR A 269 -23.51 -11.25 -2.23
CA TYR A 269 -22.98 -12.53 -2.72
C TYR A 269 -22.99 -12.66 -4.25
N PHE A 270 -23.94 -12.01 -4.93
CA PHE A 270 -24.15 -12.15 -6.36
C PHE A 270 -23.38 -11.13 -7.21
N GLN A 271 -22.60 -10.23 -6.57
CA GLN A 271 -21.78 -9.23 -7.25
C GLN A 271 -20.29 -9.54 -7.25
N THR A 272 -19.87 -10.74 -6.84
CA THR A 272 -18.47 -11.16 -6.85
C THR A 272 -17.95 -11.27 -8.28
N ILE A 273 -17.04 -10.39 -8.66
CA ILE A 273 -16.38 -10.40 -9.98
C ILE A 273 -14.86 -10.62 -9.89
N TYR A 274 -14.33 -10.77 -8.67
CA TYR A 274 -12.90 -10.95 -8.37
C TYR A 274 -12.56 -12.35 -7.82
N GLU A 275 -13.40 -13.35 -8.06
CA GLU A 275 -13.13 -14.76 -7.69
C GLU A 275 -11.77 -15.26 -8.20
N TRP A 276 -11.33 -14.77 -9.37
CA TRP A 276 -10.04 -15.06 -9.94
C TRP A 276 -8.84 -14.52 -9.14
N ARG A 277 -9.08 -13.56 -8.23
CA ARG A 277 -8.10 -13.06 -7.23
C ARG A 277 -8.17 -13.83 -5.90
N GLY A 278 -8.96 -14.89 -5.81
CA GLY A 278 -9.11 -15.69 -4.60
C GLY A 278 -10.13 -15.16 -3.60
N SER A 279 -11.01 -14.21 -3.98
CA SER A 279 -12.15 -13.84 -3.13
C SER A 279 -13.17 -15.00 -3.08
N ASP A 280 -13.54 -15.37 -1.85
CA ASP A 280 -14.57 -16.36 -1.55
C ASP A 280 -15.53 -15.77 -0.50
N PRO A 281 -16.52 -14.98 -0.95
CA PRO A 281 -17.41 -14.28 -0.04
C PRO A 281 -18.23 -15.21 0.84
N PHE A 282 -18.54 -16.43 0.36
CA PHE A 282 -19.30 -17.38 1.16
C PHE A 282 -18.51 -17.81 2.39
N ARG A 283 -17.29 -18.27 2.16
CA ARG A 283 -16.40 -18.71 3.23
C ARG A 283 -16.10 -17.58 4.23
N LEU A 284 -15.87 -16.36 3.74
CA LEU A 284 -15.55 -15.22 4.58
C LEU A 284 -16.74 -14.80 5.45
N LEU A 285 -17.94 -14.73 4.86
CA LEU A 285 -19.14 -14.35 5.60
C LEU A 285 -19.63 -15.46 6.55
N GLU A 286 -19.42 -16.74 6.20
CA GLU A 286 -19.63 -17.86 7.12
C GLU A 286 -18.67 -17.79 8.31
N ALA A 287 -17.39 -17.49 8.08
CA ALA A 287 -16.40 -17.31 9.15
C ALA A 287 -16.82 -16.14 10.07
N PHE A 288 -17.16 -14.98 9.50
CA PHE A 288 -17.63 -13.85 10.28
C PHE A 288 -18.90 -14.17 11.09
N THR A 289 -19.84 -14.89 10.50
CA THR A 289 -21.08 -15.29 11.19
C THR A 289 -20.79 -16.24 12.35
N ARG A 290 -19.90 -17.20 12.16
CA ARG A 290 -19.52 -18.18 13.18
C ARG A 290 -18.76 -17.52 14.34
N ASP A 291 -17.79 -16.66 14.03
CA ASP A 291 -16.82 -16.16 15.00
C ASP A 291 -17.31 -14.90 15.74
N PHE A 292 -18.17 -14.09 15.11
CA PHE A 292 -18.63 -12.81 15.67
C PHE A 292 -20.15 -12.74 15.94
N ASN A 293 -20.92 -13.75 15.57
CA ASN A 293 -22.38 -13.84 15.78
C ASN A 293 -23.13 -12.51 15.49
N PRO A 294 -23.00 -11.95 14.27
CA PRO A 294 -23.55 -10.65 13.93
C PRO A 294 -25.07 -10.66 13.81
N LEU A 295 -25.68 -9.49 13.98
CA LEU A 295 -27.06 -9.27 13.58
C LEU A 295 -27.13 -9.27 12.05
N LYS A 296 -27.77 -10.28 11.43
CA LYS A 296 -28.02 -10.32 10.00
C LYS A 296 -29.17 -9.37 9.65
N ILE A 297 -28.93 -8.44 8.74
CA ILE A 297 -29.92 -7.52 8.16
C ILE A 297 -29.89 -7.67 6.65
N ILE A 298 -31.03 -7.73 6.01
CA ILE A 298 -31.15 -7.87 4.54
C ILE A 298 -31.94 -6.69 4.02
N PHE A 299 -31.48 -6.06 2.94
CA PHE A 299 -32.23 -5.02 2.25
C PHE A 299 -33.01 -5.63 1.09
N TYR A 300 -34.33 -5.57 1.20
CA TYR A 300 -35.21 -6.12 0.20
C TYR A 300 -35.67 -5.11 -0.86
N LYS A 301 -35.50 -3.80 -0.62
CA LYS A 301 -36.04 -2.76 -1.48
C LYS A 301 -34.98 -2.12 -2.37
N ASN A 302 -35.16 -2.28 -3.70
CA ASN A 302 -34.25 -1.68 -4.69
C ASN A 302 -34.82 -0.33 -5.17
N TYR A 303 -34.01 0.73 -5.03
CA TYR A 303 -34.40 2.11 -5.38
C TYR A 303 -33.84 2.58 -6.73
N ARG A 304 -32.91 1.80 -7.32
CA ARG A 304 -32.20 2.17 -8.57
C ARG A 304 -32.94 1.74 -9.82
N SER A 305 -33.40 0.51 -9.84
CA SER A 305 -33.92 -0.14 -11.04
C SER A 305 -35.45 -0.06 -11.12
N ASN A 306 -35.98 0.03 -12.35
CA ASN A 306 -37.40 -0.18 -12.58
C ASN A 306 -37.77 -1.65 -12.36
N ARG A 307 -39.09 -1.92 -12.30
CA ARG A 307 -39.63 -3.26 -11.98
C ARG A 307 -39.18 -4.32 -12.99
N THR A 308 -39.23 -4.02 -14.29
CA THR A 308 -38.84 -4.97 -15.34
C THR A 308 -37.38 -5.41 -15.22
N LEU A 309 -36.45 -4.46 -15.10
CA LEU A 309 -35.02 -4.76 -14.96
C LEU A 309 -34.75 -5.59 -13.71
N PHE A 310 -35.27 -5.14 -12.58
CA PHE A 310 -35.03 -5.81 -11.31
C PHE A 310 -35.59 -7.23 -11.30
N THR A 311 -36.85 -7.40 -11.75
CA THR A 311 -37.51 -8.70 -11.79
C THR A 311 -36.77 -9.68 -12.71
N MET A 312 -36.32 -9.23 -13.89
CA MET A 312 -35.55 -10.08 -14.81
C MET A 312 -34.22 -10.49 -14.22
N ALA A 313 -33.47 -9.54 -13.63
CA ALA A 313 -32.22 -9.83 -13.00
C ALA A 313 -32.37 -10.84 -11.87
N PHE A 314 -33.35 -10.63 -10.97
CA PHE A 314 -33.59 -11.51 -9.83
C PHE A 314 -34.07 -12.91 -10.26
N LYS A 315 -34.98 -13.01 -11.23
CA LYS A 315 -35.40 -14.29 -11.80
C LYS A 315 -34.24 -15.05 -12.44
N THR A 316 -33.34 -14.34 -13.09
CA THR A 316 -32.14 -14.96 -13.69
C THR A 316 -31.26 -15.55 -12.59
N LEU A 317 -31.02 -14.82 -11.51
CA LEU A 317 -30.28 -15.33 -10.35
C LEU A 317 -30.98 -16.54 -9.72
N GLN A 318 -32.29 -16.47 -9.52
CA GLN A 318 -33.09 -17.55 -8.94
C GLN A 318 -33.04 -18.81 -9.79
N ASN A 319 -33.07 -18.68 -11.12
CA ASN A 319 -32.95 -19.81 -12.05
C ASN A 319 -31.53 -20.42 -12.08
N MET A 320 -30.49 -19.58 -11.98
CA MET A 320 -29.11 -20.03 -12.03
C MET A 320 -28.63 -20.61 -10.68
N PHE A 321 -29.08 -20.02 -9.58
CA PHE A 321 -28.60 -20.31 -8.22
C PHE A 321 -29.74 -20.48 -7.22
N PRO A 322 -30.70 -21.38 -7.45
CA PRO A 322 -31.95 -21.45 -6.63
C PRO A 322 -31.71 -21.73 -5.14
N GLN A 323 -30.75 -22.61 -4.84
CA GLN A 323 -30.40 -22.94 -3.45
C GLN A 323 -29.79 -21.75 -2.74
N LEU A 324 -28.85 -21.07 -3.42
CA LEU A 324 -28.12 -19.95 -2.87
C LEU A 324 -29.02 -18.74 -2.63
N VAL A 325 -29.89 -18.42 -3.58
CA VAL A 325 -30.91 -17.35 -3.43
C VAL A 325 -31.79 -17.62 -2.23
N GLY A 326 -32.24 -18.88 -2.05
CA GLY A 326 -33.07 -19.26 -0.89
C GLY A 326 -32.29 -19.24 0.44
N THR A 327 -30.98 -19.34 0.43
CA THR A 327 -30.15 -19.19 1.66
C THR A 327 -29.95 -17.73 2.03
N VAL A 328 -29.83 -16.85 1.02
CA VAL A 328 -29.57 -15.42 1.23
C VAL A 328 -30.85 -14.66 1.57
N TYR A 329 -31.93 -14.90 0.84
CA TYR A 329 -33.18 -14.14 0.93
C TYR A 329 -34.32 -15.01 1.46
N ASP A 330 -34.90 -14.61 2.60
CA ASP A 330 -36.09 -15.24 3.18
C ASP A 330 -37.38 -14.83 2.41
N GLU A 331 -37.38 -13.62 1.85
CA GLU A 331 -38.45 -13.05 1.04
C GLU A 331 -37.92 -12.57 -0.31
N MET A 332 -38.76 -12.43 -1.31
CA MET A 332 -38.35 -11.95 -2.62
C MET A 332 -38.13 -10.43 -2.58
N PRO A 333 -36.88 -9.95 -2.88
CA PRO A 333 -36.63 -8.52 -3.02
C PRO A 333 -37.45 -7.90 -4.15
N GLU A 334 -37.81 -6.62 -4.00
CA GLU A 334 -38.67 -5.92 -4.96
C GLU A 334 -38.10 -4.56 -5.39
N ALA A 335 -38.49 -4.11 -6.58
CA ALA A 335 -38.21 -2.76 -7.02
C ALA A 335 -39.17 -1.76 -6.35
N ASN A 336 -38.64 -0.65 -5.83
CA ASN A 336 -39.46 0.44 -5.27
C ASN A 336 -40.25 1.21 -6.36
N SER A 337 -39.82 1.14 -7.62
CA SER A 337 -40.47 1.83 -8.73
C SER A 337 -41.74 1.13 -9.15
N ALA A 338 -42.84 1.87 -9.26
CA ALA A 338 -44.09 1.39 -9.86
C ALA A 338 -43.97 1.31 -11.40
N SER A 339 -42.94 1.94 -12.00
CA SER A 339 -42.74 1.92 -13.45
C SER A 339 -42.20 0.58 -13.92
N ASP A 340 -42.83 0.04 -14.94
CA ASP A 340 -42.34 -1.18 -15.60
C ASP A 340 -41.10 -0.94 -16.48
N GLY A 341 -40.83 0.32 -16.82
CA GLY A 341 -39.71 0.69 -17.70
C GLY A 341 -39.88 0.18 -19.15
N ALA A 342 -38.81 0.38 -19.93
CA ALA A 342 -38.78 -0.12 -21.32
C ALA A 342 -38.52 -1.65 -21.35
N PRO A 343 -39.05 -2.35 -22.38
CA PRO A 343 -38.76 -3.77 -22.57
C PRO A 343 -37.28 -4.05 -22.75
N ILE A 344 -36.79 -5.15 -22.19
CA ILE A 344 -35.42 -5.64 -22.37
C ILE A 344 -35.35 -6.30 -23.76
N LEU A 345 -34.45 -5.81 -24.59
CA LEU A 345 -34.21 -6.34 -25.92
C LEU A 345 -33.02 -7.32 -25.89
N VAL A 346 -33.25 -8.56 -26.29
CA VAL A 346 -32.21 -9.57 -26.50
C VAL A 346 -32.01 -9.78 -27.98
N LYS A 347 -30.76 -9.61 -28.48
CA LYS A 347 -30.44 -9.73 -29.89
C LYS A 347 -29.26 -10.68 -30.10
N GLY A 348 -29.52 -11.78 -30.83
CA GLY A 348 -28.45 -12.63 -31.33
C GLY A 348 -27.88 -12.03 -32.64
N CYS A 349 -26.56 -11.92 -32.69
CA CYS A 349 -25.84 -11.44 -33.89
C CYS A 349 -24.93 -12.54 -34.43
N ARG A 350 -24.74 -12.56 -35.78
CA ARG A 350 -23.94 -13.61 -36.46
C ARG A 350 -22.45 -13.46 -36.22
N ASN A 351 -21.98 -12.24 -36.04
CA ASN A 351 -20.57 -11.91 -35.83
C ASN A 351 -20.43 -10.53 -35.15
N GLU A 352 -19.21 -10.18 -34.75
CA GLU A 352 -18.91 -8.90 -34.09
C GLU A 352 -19.26 -7.66 -34.93
N TYR A 353 -19.17 -7.74 -36.27
CA TYR A 353 -19.54 -6.62 -37.12
C TYR A 353 -21.06 -6.35 -37.08
N THR A 354 -21.89 -7.39 -37.19
CA THR A 354 -23.34 -7.22 -37.07
C THR A 354 -23.79 -6.81 -35.69
N GLU A 355 -23.06 -7.23 -34.63
CA GLU A 355 -23.27 -6.82 -33.26
C GLU A 355 -22.97 -5.32 -33.09
N SER A 356 -21.77 -4.90 -33.49
CA SER A 356 -21.31 -3.49 -33.35
C SER A 356 -22.21 -2.54 -34.14
N LYS A 357 -22.62 -2.93 -35.35
CA LYS A 357 -23.53 -2.14 -36.18
C LYS A 357 -24.91 -2.00 -35.52
N PHE A 358 -25.44 -3.09 -34.99
CA PHE A 358 -26.72 -3.08 -34.28
C PHE A 358 -26.68 -2.16 -33.06
N ILE A 359 -25.63 -2.27 -32.23
CA ILE A 359 -25.45 -1.42 -31.04
C ILE A 359 -25.37 0.05 -31.45
N TYR A 360 -24.55 0.38 -32.46
CA TYR A 360 -24.37 1.74 -32.92
C TYR A 360 -25.67 2.35 -33.47
N ASP A 361 -26.44 1.60 -34.26
CA ASP A 361 -27.74 2.05 -34.81
C ASP A 361 -28.75 2.30 -33.68
N ARG A 362 -28.74 1.46 -32.63
CA ARG A 362 -29.58 1.68 -31.43
C ARG A 362 -29.17 2.95 -30.66
N ILE A 363 -27.87 3.20 -30.50
CA ILE A 363 -27.35 4.42 -29.91
C ILE A 363 -27.78 5.65 -30.72
N CYS A 364 -27.71 5.57 -32.04
CA CYS A 364 -28.12 6.65 -32.92
C CYS A 364 -29.64 6.95 -32.86
N ALA A 365 -30.45 5.97 -32.54
CA ALA A 365 -31.89 6.13 -32.40
C ALA A 365 -32.32 6.81 -31.06
N LEU A 366 -31.41 6.96 -30.10
CA LEU A 366 -31.66 7.64 -28.83
C LEU A 366 -31.45 9.16 -28.95
N PRO A 367 -32.04 9.98 -28.05
CA PRO A 367 -31.75 11.40 -27.95
C PRO A 367 -30.25 11.68 -27.83
N LYS A 368 -29.78 12.81 -28.33
CA LYS A 368 -28.34 13.15 -28.30
C LYS A 368 -27.77 13.38 -26.90
N ASP A 369 -28.62 13.83 -25.99
CA ASP A 369 -28.34 14.09 -24.58
C ASP A 369 -28.51 12.84 -23.69
N ALA A 370 -28.91 11.72 -24.27
CA ALA A 370 -29.05 10.49 -23.49
C ALA A 370 -27.69 10.00 -22.99
N SER A 371 -27.63 9.68 -21.69
CA SER A 371 -26.47 9.02 -21.10
C SER A 371 -26.53 7.53 -21.37
N ILE A 372 -25.54 6.98 -22.07
CA ILE A 372 -25.53 5.60 -22.55
C ILE A 372 -24.25 4.91 -22.07
N GLY A 373 -24.42 3.76 -21.41
CA GLY A 373 -23.32 2.87 -21.03
C GLY A 373 -23.32 1.62 -21.92
N VAL A 374 -22.16 1.27 -22.49
CA VAL A 374 -21.93 0.00 -23.19
C VAL A 374 -20.98 -0.84 -22.36
N LEU A 375 -21.48 -1.95 -21.80
CA LEU A 375 -20.68 -2.86 -20.98
C LEU A 375 -20.22 -4.06 -21.80
N VAL A 376 -18.96 -4.41 -21.68
CA VAL A 376 -18.31 -5.53 -22.36
C VAL A 376 -17.53 -6.40 -21.39
N ARG A 377 -17.24 -7.65 -21.77
CA ARG A 377 -16.56 -8.60 -20.90
C ARG A 377 -15.09 -8.26 -20.65
N ASP A 378 -14.40 -7.69 -21.65
CA ASP A 378 -12.97 -7.39 -21.59
C ASP A 378 -12.60 -6.13 -22.39
N ASN A 379 -11.43 -5.56 -22.09
CA ASN A 379 -10.94 -4.35 -22.75
C ASN A 379 -10.67 -4.54 -24.25
N ARG A 380 -10.31 -5.75 -24.69
CA ARG A 380 -10.08 -6.04 -26.11
C ARG A 380 -11.39 -5.88 -26.90
N LYS A 381 -12.51 -6.33 -26.32
CA LYS A 381 -13.82 -6.15 -26.95
C LYS A 381 -14.24 -4.68 -26.95
N ALA A 382 -13.95 -3.93 -25.88
CA ALA A 382 -14.17 -2.49 -25.84
C ALA A 382 -13.42 -1.76 -26.97
N GLN A 383 -12.14 -2.07 -27.14
CA GLN A 383 -11.29 -1.48 -28.18
C GLN A 383 -11.82 -1.80 -29.58
N ARG A 384 -12.17 -3.07 -29.86
CA ARG A 384 -12.75 -3.44 -31.17
C ARG A 384 -14.06 -2.73 -31.47
N LEU A 385 -14.93 -2.57 -30.46
CA LEU A 385 -16.17 -1.80 -30.62
C LEU A 385 -15.88 -0.32 -30.90
N SER A 386 -14.93 0.28 -30.21
CA SER A 386 -14.48 1.65 -30.42
C SER A 386 -14.03 1.87 -31.85
N GLU A 387 -13.13 1.02 -32.37
CA GLU A 387 -12.64 1.09 -33.76
C GLU A 387 -13.81 1.01 -34.78
N GLN A 388 -14.81 0.16 -34.53
CA GLN A 388 -15.99 0.08 -35.40
C GLN A 388 -16.87 1.33 -35.29
N PHE A 389 -17.09 1.86 -34.11
CA PHE A 389 -17.87 3.08 -33.88
C PHE A 389 -17.21 4.31 -34.53
N GLU A 390 -15.88 4.40 -34.48
CA GLU A 390 -15.12 5.46 -35.16
C GLU A 390 -15.36 5.38 -36.70
N ARG A 391 -15.26 4.19 -37.31
CA ARG A 391 -15.56 3.99 -38.75
C ARG A 391 -16.98 4.43 -39.07
N TYR A 392 -17.99 4.03 -38.26
CA TYR A 392 -19.37 4.43 -38.47
C TYR A 392 -19.59 5.93 -38.31
N ASN A 393 -18.82 6.61 -37.46
CA ASN A 393 -18.84 8.05 -37.32
C ASN A 393 -18.20 8.78 -38.52
N GLN A 394 -17.10 8.22 -39.08
CA GLN A 394 -16.46 8.81 -40.28
C GLN A 394 -17.38 8.88 -41.45
N ASP A 395 -18.27 7.89 -41.63
CA ASP A 395 -19.25 7.83 -42.73
C ASP A 395 -20.43 8.78 -42.52
N LYS A 396 -20.50 9.55 -41.42
CA LYS A 396 -21.60 10.44 -41.09
C LYS A 396 -21.20 11.91 -41.06
N PRO A 397 -22.12 12.83 -41.47
CA PRO A 397 -21.95 14.25 -41.18
C PRO A 397 -21.68 14.51 -39.71
N GLU A 398 -20.89 15.51 -39.41
CA GLU A 398 -20.52 15.87 -38.00
C GLU A 398 -21.74 16.05 -37.11
N SER A 399 -22.81 16.62 -37.63
CA SER A 399 -24.08 16.80 -36.92
C SER A 399 -24.79 15.51 -36.49
N GLU A 400 -24.47 14.38 -37.13
CA GLU A 400 -25.08 13.06 -36.88
C GLU A 400 -24.16 12.11 -36.11
N ARG A 401 -22.88 12.48 -35.88
CA ARG A 401 -21.92 11.68 -35.14
C ARG A 401 -22.33 11.51 -33.70
N ARG A 402 -22.00 10.35 -33.15
CA ARG A 402 -22.18 10.02 -31.74
C ARG A 402 -20.80 9.96 -31.06
N PRO A 403 -20.43 10.98 -30.29
CA PRO A 403 -19.20 10.93 -29.51
C PRO A 403 -19.30 9.82 -28.46
N PHE A 404 -18.22 9.13 -28.22
CA PHE A 404 -18.09 8.10 -27.21
C PHE A 404 -16.68 8.11 -26.64
N MET A 405 -16.50 7.45 -25.49
CA MET A 405 -15.19 7.27 -24.87
C MET A 405 -15.07 5.87 -24.29
N ILE A 406 -13.88 5.30 -24.32
CA ILE A 406 -13.53 4.12 -23.54
C ILE A 406 -13.00 4.61 -22.20
N ILE A 407 -13.66 4.22 -21.09
CA ILE A 407 -13.28 4.73 -19.77
C ILE A 407 -11.85 4.37 -19.39
N ASP A 408 -11.34 3.19 -19.82
CA ASP A 408 -9.98 2.76 -19.51
C ASP A 408 -8.88 3.53 -20.28
N GLU A 409 -9.16 4.02 -21.50
CA GLU A 409 -8.21 4.82 -22.27
C GLU A 409 -8.00 6.23 -21.66
N TYR A 410 -8.94 6.69 -20.83
CA TYR A 410 -8.87 7.98 -20.14
C TYR A 410 -8.24 7.93 -18.75
N LYS A 411 -7.56 6.83 -18.39
CA LYS A 411 -6.76 6.80 -17.17
C LYS A 411 -5.57 7.74 -17.37
N PHE A 412 -5.73 8.99 -16.91
CA PHE A 412 -4.74 10.07 -17.00
C PHE A 412 -3.34 9.60 -16.63
N PHE A 413 -3.22 8.86 -15.52
CA PHE A 413 -1.95 8.35 -15.03
C PHE A 413 -1.37 7.17 -15.85
N ARG A 414 -2.10 6.59 -16.81
CA ARG A 414 -1.57 5.57 -17.75
C ARG A 414 -0.97 6.17 -19.01
N ARG A 415 -1.18 7.47 -19.26
CA ARG A 415 -0.57 8.15 -20.40
C ARG A 415 0.95 8.21 -20.22
N GLN A 416 1.66 7.97 -21.29
CA GLN A 416 3.11 7.88 -21.28
C GLN A 416 3.77 9.17 -20.77
N GLU A 417 3.26 10.33 -21.18
CA GLU A 417 3.75 11.63 -20.75
C GLU A 417 3.54 11.86 -19.24
N ILE A 418 2.42 11.40 -18.72
CA ILE A 418 2.10 11.50 -17.29
C ILE A 418 2.96 10.54 -16.49
N LYS A 419 3.17 9.31 -16.97
CA LYS A 419 4.09 8.36 -16.33
C LYS A 419 5.54 8.90 -16.33
N ASP A 420 5.95 9.62 -17.35
CA ASP A 420 7.29 10.24 -17.37
C ASP A 420 7.41 11.31 -16.29
N ILE A 421 6.39 12.19 -16.14
CA ILE A 421 6.36 13.18 -15.06
C ILE A 421 6.31 12.50 -13.69
N MET A 422 5.47 11.48 -13.53
CA MET A 422 5.38 10.72 -12.28
C MET A 422 6.70 10.03 -11.92
N ALA A 423 7.49 9.60 -12.92
CA ALA A 423 8.81 9.04 -12.67
C ALA A 423 9.76 10.04 -12.01
N TYR A 424 9.72 11.32 -12.39
CA TYR A 424 10.47 12.38 -11.69
C TYR A 424 9.99 12.56 -10.25
N PHE A 425 8.69 12.59 -10.00
CA PHE A 425 8.16 12.69 -8.63
C PHE A 425 8.52 11.47 -7.78
N LYS A 426 8.44 10.26 -8.35
CA LYS A 426 8.86 9.04 -7.66
C LYS A 426 10.35 9.09 -7.26
N LEU A 427 11.22 9.58 -8.14
CA LEU A 427 12.65 9.74 -7.83
C LEU A 427 12.94 10.79 -6.76
N LEU A 428 12.13 11.85 -6.67
CA LEU A 428 12.25 12.83 -5.58
C LEU A 428 11.86 12.22 -4.23
N MET A 429 10.93 11.28 -4.21
CA MET A 429 10.50 10.59 -2.99
C MET A 429 11.40 9.40 -2.65
N ASN A 430 11.84 8.67 -3.65
CA ASN A 430 12.72 7.51 -3.54
C ASN A 430 13.88 7.60 -4.54
N PRO A 431 15.03 8.16 -4.14
CA PRO A 431 16.22 8.28 -5.00
C PRO A 431 16.76 6.92 -5.48
N ASN A 432 16.31 5.80 -4.92
CA ASN A 432 16.74 4.46 -5.30
C ASN A 432 15.80 3.78 -6.33
N ASP A 433 14.76 4.48 -6.80
CA ASP A 433 13.82 3.96 -7.81
C ASP A 433 14.49 3.83 -9.18
N ALA A 434 15.20 2.73 -9.39
CA ALA A 434 15.88 2.43 -10.66
C ALA A 434 14.90 2.24 -11.83
N VAL A 435 13.63 1.87 -11.59
CA VAL A 435 12.61 1.74 -12.65
C VAL A 435 12.25 3.11 -13.20
N SER A 436 11.99 4.08 -12.34
CA SER A 436 11.76 5.46 -12.75
C SER A 436 12.98 6.09 -13.41
N ALA A 437 14.19 5.85 -12.86
CA ALA A 437 15.45 6.31 -13.47
C ALA A 437 15.64 5.72 -14.86
N LYS A 438 15.46 4.42 -15.03
CA LYS A 438 15.51 3.71 -16.32
C LYS A 438 14.57 4.31 -17.35
N ARG A 439 13.33 4.59 -16.95
CA ARG A 439 12.33 5.21 -17.80
C ARG A 439 12.78 6.58 -18.31
N ILE A 440 13.28 7.43 -17.43
CA ILE A 440 13.76 8.77 -17.77
C ILE A 440 15.00 8.70 -18.68
N ILE A 441 15.97 7.87 -18.31
CA ILE A 441 17.23 7.72 -19.08
C ILE A 441 16.93 7.22 -20.50
N LYS A 442 16.13 6.16 -20.66
CA LYS A 442 15.79 5.63 -21.97
C LYS A 442 15.10 6.65 -22.87
N ARG A 443 14.30 7.53 -22.31
CA ARG A 443 13.45 8.44 -23.08
C ARG A 443 14.13 9.76 -23.40
N TYR A 444 14.91 10.29 -22.49
CA TYR A 444 15.43 11.66 -22.57
C TYR A 444 16.95 11.74 -22.73
N VAL A 445 17.69 10.65 -22.48
CA VAL A 445 19.15 10.64 -22.62
C VAL A 445 19.55 9.91 -23.90
N SER A 446 20.14 10.65 -24.83
CA SER A 446 20.64 10.05 -26.08
C SER A 446 21.89 9.20 -25.85
N GLY A 447 21.97 8.05 -26.55
CA GLY A 447 23.14 7.17 -26.50
C GLY A 447 23.16 6.14 -25.36
N ILE A 448 22.16 6.14 -24.47
CA ILE A 448 22.01 5.12 -23.42
C ILE A 448 20.79 4.24 -23.76
N GLY A 449 21.07 3.06 -24.33
CA GLY A 449 20.06 2.05 -24.62
C GLY A 449 20.10 0.88 -23.62
N ASP A 450 19.22 -0.11 -23.83
CA ASP A 450 19.08 -1.28 -22.94
C ASP A 450 20.38 -2.05 -22.69
N ALA A 451 21.29 -2.10 -23.67
CA ALA A 451 22.56 -2.78 -23.48
C ALA A 451 23.46 -2.09 -22.44
N ARG A 452 23.51 -0.75 -22.48
CA ARG A 452 24.28 0.03 -21.51
C ARG A 452 23.65 -0.03 -20.12
N ILE A 453 22.31 0.00 -20.03
CA ILE A 453 21.58 -0.13 -18.77
C ILE A 453 21.86 -1.51 -18.14
N ARG A 454 21.76 -2.59 -18.92
CA ARG A 454 22.10 -3.94 -18.44
C ARG A 454 23.57 -4.08 -17.98
N ASP A 455 24.49 -3.38 -18.61
CA ASP A 455 25.88 -3.34 -18.19
C ASP A 455 26.02 -2.67 -16.83
N ILE A 456 25.39 -1.50 -16.63
CA ILE A 456 25.38 -0.76 -15.36
C ILE A 456 24.76 -1.63 -14.25
N GLU A 457 23.66 -2.30 -14.52
CA GLU A 457 22.93 -3.17 -13.56
C GLU A 457 23.57 -4.57 -13.41
N SER A 458 24.68 -4.84 -14.05
CA SER A 458 25.35 -6.15 -13.96
C SER A 458 25.84 -6.45 -12.55
N PRO A 459 25.91 -7.75 -12.14
CA PRO A 459 26.40 -8.14 -10.82
C PRO A 459 27.79 -7.59 -10.50
N LYS A 460 28.67 -7.48 -11.52
CA LYS A 460 30.00 -6.92 -11.39
C LYS A 460 29.97 -5.44 -10.94
N ASN A 461 29.11 -4.63 -11.57
CA ASN A 461 29.01 -3.21 -11.24
C ASN A 461 28.23 -2.98 -9.94
N ARG A 462 27.25 -3.83 -9.65
CA ARG A 462 26.52 -3.84 -8.37
C ARG A 462 27.45 -4.13 -7.18
N SER A 463 28.38 -5.06 -7.33
CA SER A 463 29.31 -5.43 -6.23
C SER A 463 30.27 -4.29 -5.82
N VAL A 464 30.46 -3.29 -6.69
CA VAL A 464 31.21 -2.07 -6.36
C VAL A 464 30.29 -0.88 -5.99
N GLY A 465 29.01 -1.16 -5.72
CA GLY A 465 28.04 -0.18 -5.27
C GLY A 465 27.48 0.74 -6.36
N LEU A 466 27.72 0.48 -7.65
CA LEU A 466 27.20 1.30 -8.73
C LEU A 466 25.68 1.08 -8.90
N LYS A 467 24.91 2.16 -8.94
CA LYS A 467 23.47 2.17 -9.18
C LYS A 467 23.13 2.96 -10.44
N LEU A 468 22.05 2.58 -11.11
CA LEU A 468 21.54 3.34 -12.28
C LEU A 468 21.14 4.77 -11.89
N THR A 469 20.63 4.95 -10.69
CA THR A 469 20.22 6.26 -10.15
C THR A 469 21.41 7.22 -9.93
N ASP A 470 22.62 6.72 -9.78
CA ASP A 470 23.84 7.57 -9.67
C ASP A 470 24.03 8.47 -10.90
N PHE A 471 23.55 8.04 -12.07
CA PHE A 471 23.64 8.83 -13.31
C PHE A 471 22.65 9.99 -13.37
N MET A 472 21.81 10.15 -12.36
CA MET A 472 20.88 11.28 -12.19
C MET A 472 21.32 12.24 -11.08
N ASP A 473 22.37 11.93 -10.36
CA ASP A 473 22.91 12.74 -9.29
C ASP A 473 24.24 13.40 -9.71
N MET A 474 24.24 14.70 -10.00
CA MET A 474 25.41 15.45 -10.45
C MET A 474 26.60 15.41 -9.47
N PRO A 475 26.39 15.55 -8.14
CA PRO A 475 27.48 15.43 -7.18
C PRO A 475 28.25 14.11 -7.24
N ILE A 476 27.62 13.02 -7.58
CA ILE A 476 28.28 11.70 -7.72
C ILE A 476 29.20 11.66 -8.95
N PHE A 477 28.88 12.41 -10.01
CA PHE A 477 29.75 12.48 -11.19
C PHE A 477 30.99 13.37 -11.01
N GLU A 478 30.90 14.35 -10.11
CA GLU A 478 31.99 15.34 -9.93
C GLU A 478 33.06 14.89 -8.91
N ALA A 479 32.72 13.90 -8.04
CA ALA A 479 33.64 13.40 -7.01
C ALA A 479 33.31 11.94 -6.64
N GLU A 480 34.27 11.22 -6.09
CA GLU A 480 33.99 9.93 -5.45
C GLU A 480 33.08 10.13 -4.24
N PRO A 481 31.93 9.44 -4.16
CA PRO A 481 30.89 9.71 -3.15
C PRO A 481 31.41 9.69 -1.71
N TYR A 482 32.37 8.82 -1.43
CA TYR A 482 32.88 8.58 -0.08
C TYR A 482 34.29 9.16 0.16
N ALA A 483 34.86 9.89 -0.80
CA ALA A 483 36.21 10.42 -0.69
C ALA A 483 36.43 11.30 0.56
N LYS A 484 35.41 12.15 0.86
CA LYS A 484 35.45 12.99 2.07
C LYS A 484 35.37 12.17 3.35
N LEU A 485 34.51 11.12 3.38
CA LEU A 485 34.36 10.23 4.53
C LEU A 485 35.71 9.52 4.80
N VAL A 486 36.28 8.89 3.79
CA VAL A 486 37.60 8.19 3.90
C VAL A 486 38.70 9.14 4.38
N ALA A 487 38.80 10.30 3.73
CA ALA A 487 39.80 11.32 4.13
C ALA A 487 39.55 11.82 5.57
N GLY A 488 38.27 11.98 5.98
CA GLY A 488 37.94 12.41 7.33
C GLY A 488 38.27 11.37 8.39
N LEU A 489 38.07 10.09 8.09
CA LEU A 489 38.50 8.98 8.97
C LEU A 489 39.99 8.95 9.19
N GLU A 490 40.78 9.13 8.13
CA GLU A 490 42.27 9.16 8.22
C GLU A 490 42.79 10.27 9.16
N VAL A 491 42.08 11.39 9.28
CA VAL A 491 42.48 12.52 10.13
C VAL A 491 41.67 12.64 11.42
N GLY A 492 40.75 11.70 11.68
CA GLY A 492 39.91 11.69 12.89
C GLY A 492 38.90 12.85 12.96
N GLU A 493 38.33 13.27 11.85
CA GLU A 493 37.35 14.35 11.77
C GLU A 493 35.90 13.85 11.63
N VAL A 494 35.68 12.54 11.66
CA VAL A 494 34.36 11.94 11.57
C VAL A 494 33.70 11.89 12.93
N VAL A 495 32.48 12.38 13.02
CA VAL A 495 31.62 12.36 14.21
C VAL A 495 30.42 11.47 13.91
N VAL A 496 30.30 10.37 14.63
CA VAL A 496 29.10 9.55 14.67
C VAL A 496 28.11 10.21 15.61
N TYR A 497 26.85 10.37 15.20
CA TYR A 497 25.86 11.21 15.86
C TYR A 497 24.49 10.57 15.82
N ASP A 498 23.76 10.68 16.95
CA ASP A 498 22.39 10.22 17.14
C ASP A 498 21.69 11.03 18.22
N VAL A 499 20.33 11.10 18.18
CA VAL A 499 19.52 11.78 19.18
C VAL A 499 18.31 10.95 19.61
N GLU A 500 17.96 11.08 20.90
CA GLU A 500 16.65 10.66 21.38
C GLU A 500 15.71 11.87 21.52
N SER A 501 14.41 11.64 21.35
CA SER A 501 13.41 12.71 21.29
C SER A 501 12.08 12.32 21.91
N THR A 502 11.23 13.33 22.15
CA THR A 502 9.87 13.13 22.72
C THR A 502 8.87 12.51 21.72
N GLY A 503 9.27 12.26 20.48
CA GLY A 503 8.42 11.67 19.44
C GLY A 503 9.04 11.84 18.04
N THR A 504 8.28 11.50 17.01
CA THR A 504 8.78 11.41 15.62
C THR A 504 8.49 12.64 14.74
N ASP A 505 7.77 13.63 15.25
CA ASP A 505 7.51 14.88 14.51
C ASP A 505 8.61 15.92 14.79
N THR A 506 9.56 16.01 13.89
CA THR A 506 10.72 16.91 14.03
C THR A 506 10.33 18.38 14.25
N THR A 507 9.12 18.79 13.85
CA THR A 507 8.63 20.17 13.99
C THR A 507 8.00 20.43 15.37
N GLN A 508 7.48 19.42 16.07
CA GLN A 508 6.75 19.55 17.33
C GLN A 508 7.50 18.92 18.51
N ASP A 509 8.25 17.85 18.22
CA ASP A 509 8.97 17.12 19.25
C ASP A 509 10.27 17.81 19.66
N ARG A 510 10.86 17.35 20.76
CA ARG A 510 12.02 17.92 21.40
C ARG A 510 13.12 16.89 21.53
N ILE A 511 14.35 17.31 21.37
CA ILE A 511 15.51 16.45 21.68
C ILE A 511 15.62 16.33 23.19
N ILE A 512 15.89 15.11 23.68
CA ILE A 512 16.08 14.78 25.10
C ILE A 512 17.48 14.25 25.41
N GLN A 513 18.15 13.66 24.42
CA GLN A 513 19.55 13.23 24.51
C GLN A 513 20.26 13.55 23.19
N ILE A 514 21.47 14.03 23.27
CA ILE A 514 22.40 14.11 22.13
C ILE A 514 23.61 13.28 22.47
N ALA A 515 23.89 12.28 21.65
CA ALA A 515 25.12 11.49 21.70
C ALA A 515 25.94 11.70 20.43
N ALA A 516 27.22 11.92 20.58
CA ALA A 516 28.14 12.01 19.46
C ALA A 516 29.53 11.49 19.85
N MET A 517 30.20 10.83 18.92
CA MET A 517 31.50 10.23 19.15
C MET A 517 32.40 10.52 17.94
N ARG A 518 33.52 11.14 18.17
CA ARG A 518 34.54 11.31 17.15
C ARG A 518 35.41 10.07 17.07
N ILE A 519 35.59 9.56 15.86
CA ILE A 519 36.29 8.29 15.61
C ILE A 519 37.51 8.48 14.69
N ASP A 520 38.49 7.58 14.82
CA ASP A 520 39.58 7.41 13.90
C ASP A 520 39.27 6.41 12.77
N LYS A 521 40.23 6.16 11.89
CA LYS A 521 40.12 5.23 10.75
C LYS A 521 39.87 3.76 11.15
N ASP A 522 40.20 3.40 12.37
CA ASP A 522 40.03 2.05 12.91
C ASP A 522 38.73 1.93 13.74
N GLY A 523 37.89 3.00 13.76
CA GLY A 523 36.63 3.07 14.51
C GLY A 523 36.84 3.31 16.01
N ASN A 524 38.05 3.64 16.47
CA ASN A 524 38.30 3.91 17.87
C ASN A 524 37.81 5.31 18.28
N GLU A 525 37.27 5.42 19.46
CA GLU A 525 36.83 6.68 20.03
C GLU A 525 38.01 7.61 20.30
N ILE A 526 37.94 8.85 19.78
CA ILE A 526 38.90 9.93 20.03
C ILE A 526 38.31 10.88 21.08
N GLU A 527 37.04 11.20 20.97
CA GLU A 527 36.34 12.19 21.82
C GLU A 527 34.87 11.88 21.86
N ARG A 528 34.23 12.10 23.01
CA ARG A 528 32.83 11.79 23.27
C ARG A 528 32.07 13.03 23.70
N PHE A 529 30.85 13.14 23.21
CA PHE A 529 29.84 14.10 23.64
C PHE A 529 28.57 13.36 23.99
N GLU A 530 28.08 13.46 25.20
CA GLU A 530 26.80 12.93 25.63
C GLU A 530 26.18 13.89 26.61
N ARG A 531 24.98 14.39 26.30
CA ARG A 531 24.23 15.28 27.18
C ARG A 531 22.75 15.04 27.09
N PHE A 532 22.09 15.13 28.24
CA PHE A 532 20.65 15.08 28.37
C PHE A 532 20.07 16.49 28.36
N ILE A 533 18.89 16.63 27.80
CA ILE A 533 18.17 17.90 27.67
C ILE A 533 16.84 17.77 28.38
N ASN A 534 16.52 18.76 29.26
CA ASN A 534 15.18 18.87 29.80
C ASN A 534 14.26 19.50 28.72
N PRO A 535 13.31 18.74 28.11
CA PRO A 535 12.51 19.21 26.99
C PRO A 535 11.44 20.24 27.40
N GLY A 536 11.18 20.40 28.69
CA GLY A 536 10.10 21.26 29.21
C GLY A 536 8.68 20.78 28.90
N LYS A 537 8.54 19.54 28.35
CA LYS A 537 7.28 18.84 28.14
C LYS A 537 7.44 17.36 28.48
N SER A 538 6.32 16.65 28.72
CA SER A 538 6.37 15.21 28.95
C SER A 538 6.85 14.43 27.75
N VAL A 539 7.65 13.40 27.99
CA VAL A 539 8.10 12.43 26.99
C VAL A 539 6.97 11.47 26.56
N GLY A 540 5.95 11.30 27.40
CA GLY A 540 4.77 10.48 27.07
C GLY A 540 5.15 9.03 26.70
N THR A 541 4.62 8.55 25.58
CA THR A 541 4.86 7.17 25.11
C THR A 541 6.26 6.93 24.56
N SER A 542 7.05 7.97 24.25
CA SER A 542 8.42 7.79 23.75
C SER A 542 9.35 7.21 24.83
N GLN A 543 8.99 7.36 26.12
CA GLN A 543 9.70 6.70 27.22
C GLN A 543 9.81 5.19 27.05
N LEU A 544 8.81 4.55 26.41
CA LEU A 544 8.85 3.11 26.14
C LEU A 544 9.92 2.71 25.11
N VAL A 545 10.44 3.66 24.36
CA VAL A 545 11.48 3.45 23.35
C VAL A 545 12.86 3.69 23.95
N HIS A 546 13.14 4.91 24.44
CA HIS A 546 14.46 5.32 24.93
C HIS A 546 14.66 5.10 26.46
N GLY A 547 13.59 4.79 27.22
CA GLY A 547 13.67 4.46 28.65
C GLY A 547 13.76 5.65 29.63
N PHE A 548 13.93 6.89 29.16
CA PHE A 548 14.11 8.06 30.04
C PHE A 548 12.75 8.61 30.50
N SER A 549 12.56 8.76 31.82
CA SER A 549 11.34 9.34 32.39
C SER A 549 11.42 10.87 32.50
N ASP A 550 10.26 11.52 32.67
CA ASP A 550 10.19 12.96 32.91
C ASP A 550 10.99 13.38 34.16
N GLU A 551 10.97 12.54 35.24
CA GLU A 551 11.74 12.77 36.45
C GLU A 551 13.24 12.70 36.19
N TYR A 552 13.68 11.70 35.43
CA TYR A 552 15.10 11.56 35.06
C TYR A 552 15.60 12.79 34.28
N LEU A 553 14.84 13.25 33.31
CA LEU A 553 15.21 14.41 32.50
C LEU A 553 15.10 15.74 33.24
N ALA A 554 14.24 15.81 34.26
CA ALA A 554 14.19 16.97 35.16
C ALA A 554 15.42 17.06 36.09
N GLU A 555 15.98 15.90 36.50
CA GLU A 555 17.15 15.83 37.40
C GLU A 555 18.47 15.95 36.66
N HIS A 556 18.59 15.28 35.47
CA HIS A 556 19.85 15.15 34.72
C HIS A 556 19.93 16.01 33.47
N GLY A 557 18.77 16.50 32.99
CA GLY A 557 18.69 17.28 31.74
C GLY A 557 19.11 18.73 31.95
N GLU A 558 20.01 19.18 31.07
CA GLU A 558 20.45 20.57 31.01
C GLU A 558 19.48 21.44 30.20
N SER A 559 19.71 22.75 30.19
CA SER A 559 18.97 23.67 29.32
C SER A 559 19.24 23.38 27.86
N PRO A 560 18.19 23.31 27.02
CA PRO A 560 18.36 23.04 25.58
C PRO A 560 19.40 23.95 24.91
N LYS A 561 19.37 25.24 25.20
CA LYS A 561 20.29 26.20 24.60
C LYS A 561 21.76 25.88 24.91
N VAL A 562 22.06 25.51 26.15
CA VAL A 562 23.44 25.19 26.57
C VAL A 562 23.97 23.96 25.86
N VAL A 563 23.13 22.89 25.76
CA VAL A 563 23.53 21.65 25.12
C VAL A 563 23.68 21.85 23.61
N LEU A 564 22.74 22.56 22.99
CA LEU A 564 22.80 22.83 21.54
C LEU A 564 23.99 23.69 21.13
N GLU A 565 24.36 24.73 21.94
CA GLU A 565 25.56 25.53 21.71
C GLU A 565 26.83 24.68 21.83
N ALA A 566 26.93 23.84 22.84
CA ALA A 566 28.06 22.93 23.02
C ALA A 566 28.15 21.88 21.91
N PHE A 567 27.03 21.29 21.50
CA PHE A 567 27.02 20.35 20.39
C PHE A 567 27.40 21.01 19.06
N LYS A 568 26.91 22.22 18.83
CA LYS A 568 27.30 23.00 17.65
C LYS A 568 28.82 23.22 17.60
N GLU A 569 29.46 23.56 18.71
CA GLU A 569 30.91 23.70 18.79
C GLU A 569 31.62 22.37 18.52
N PHE A 570 31.11 21.26 19.11
CA PHE A 570 31.67 19.92 18.93
C PHE A 570 31.60 19.44 17.50
N SER A 571 30.50 19.71 16.80
CA SER A 571 30.20 19.15 15.46
C SER A 571 30.59 20.08 14.29
N ASN A 572 30.89 21.36 14.57
CA ASN A 572 31.15 22.34 13.54
C ASN A 572 32.39 22.01 12.71
N ASN A 573 32.30 22.17 11.39
CA ASN A 573 33.38 21.91 10.44
C ASN A 573 33.89 20.45 10.48
N ARG A 574 33.03 19.50 10.81
CA ARG A 574 33.29 18.04 10.84
C ARG A 574 32.41 17.29 9.87
N ILE A 575 32.73 16.03 9.65
CA ILE A 575 31.92 15.11 8.86
C ILE A 575 31.01 14.36 9.83
N ILE A 576 29.70 14.42 9.58
CA ILE A 576 28.69 13.75 10.39
C ILE A 576 28.33 12.42 9.75
N VAL A 577 28.24 11.38 10.57
CA VAL A 577 27.77 10.05 10.21
C VAL A 577 26.68 9.64 11.21
N GLY A 578 25.60 9.11 10.74
CA GLY A 578 24.53 8.54 11.58
C GLY A 578 23.82 7.40 10.87
N HIS A 579 22.91 6.75 11.56
CA HIS A 579 22.06 5.75 10.95
C HIS A 579 20.64 6.30 10.82
N ASN A 580 20.15 6.50 9.59
CA ASN A 580 18.94 7.29 9.30
C ASN A 580 19.08 8.77 9.73
N VAL A 581 20.25 9.31 9.57
CA VAL A 581 20.71 10.61 10.10
C VAL A 581 19.86 11.82 9.66
N ASN A 582 19.06 11.69 8.62
CA ASN A 582 18.19 12.76 8.14
C ASN A 582 17.15 13.20 9.20
N TYR A 583 16.66 12.27 10.01
CA TYR A 583 15.78 12.57 11.12
C TYR A 583 16.50 13.43 12.16
N ASP A 584 17.72 13.02 12.56
CA ASP A 584 18.52 13.69 13.58
C ASP A 584 18.91 15.10 13.16
N ILE A 585 19.31 15.28 11.91
CA ILE A 585 19.62 16.59 11.34
C ILE A 585 18.37 17.48 11.30
N SER A 586 17.22 16.92 10.89
CA SER A 586 15.97 17.69 10.80
C SER A 586 15.49 18.18 12.16
N ILE A 587 15.49 17.30 13.19
CA ILE A 587 15.07 17.72 14.54
C ILE A 587 16.06 18.67 15.17
N LEU A 588 17.36 18.50 14.92
CA LEU A 588 18.41 19.42 15.35
C LEU A 588 18.21 20.82 14.76
N SER A 589 17.94 20.92 13.45
CA SER A 589 17.67 22.20 12.77
C SER A 589 16.46 22.92 13.39
N HIS A 590 15.37 22.19 13.67
CA HIS A 590 14.19 22.79 14.31
C HIS A 590 14.47 23.20 15.76
N GLU A 591 15.24 22.44 16.53
CA GLU A 591 15.63 22.83 17.90
C GLU A 591 16.53 24.08 17.89
N LEU A 592 17.54 24.13 17.03
CA LEU A 592 18.40 25.32 16.89
C LEU A 592 17.58 26.55 16.53
N ALA A 593 16.67 26.43 15.59
CA ALA A 593 15.77 27.54 15.19
C ALA A 593 14.89 28.03 16.36
N ARG A 594 14.34 27.12 17.17
CA ARG A 594 13.53 27.46 18.36
C ARG A 594 14.31 28.28 19.40
N HIS A 595 15.59 28.00 19.53
CA HIS A 595 16.46 28.69 20.49
C HIS A 595 17.23 29.87 19.89
N ASN A 596 16.89 30.26 18.64
CA ASN A 596 17.54 31.32 17.85
C ASN A 596 19.05 31.10 17.71
N LEU A 597 19.45 29.86 17.54
CA LEU A 597 20.82 29.44 17.26
C LEU A 597 21.00 29.19 15.76
N GLY A 598 22.12 29.60 15.21
CA GLY A 598 22.48 29.26 13.82
C GLY A 598 22.93 27.82 13.71
N GLU A 599 22.72 27.19 12.57
CA GLU A 599 23.13 25.81 12.32
C GLU A 599 24.66 25.64 12.29
N PRO A 600 25.21 24.48 12.70
CA PRO A 600 26.59 24.14 12.49
C PRO A 600 26.88 23.96 10.98
N GLN A 601 28.11 24.24 10.56
CA GLN A 601 28.53 23.97 9.19
C GLN A 601 29.22 22.61 9.15
N PHE A 602 28.54 21.62 8.59
CA PHE A 602 29.11 20.30 8.37
C PHE A 602 29.92 20.25 7.07
N LYS A 603 31.09 19.59 7.07
CA LYS A 603 31.86 19.34 5.84
C LYS A 603 31.16 18.39 4.89
N ALA A 604 30.47 17.39 5.45
CA ALA A 604 29.62 16.43 4.77
C ALA A 604 28.75 15.70 5.80
N VAL A 605 27.65 15.12 5.35
CA VAL A 605 26.77 14.23 6.14
C VAL A 605 26.68 12.91 5.39
N TYR A 606 26.84 11.80 6.08
CA TYR A 606 26.71 10.45 5.54
C TYR A 606 25.75 9.65 6.37
N ASP A 607 24.93 8.85 5.68
CA ASP A 607 23.97 7.95 6.29
C ASP A 607 24.42 6.51 6.11
N THR A 608 24.70 5.80 7.20
CA THR A 608 25.05 4.37 7.13
C THR A 608 23.92 3.55 6.55
N LEU A 609 22.65 3.94 6.77
CA LEU A 609 21.50 3.32 6.13
C LEU A 609 21.61 3.33 4.60
N ASP A 610 21.96 4.49 4.01
CA ASP A 610 22.15 4.62 2.55
C ASP A 610 23.38 3.85 2.06
N ILE A 611 24.46 3.82 2.85
CA ILE A 611 25.66 3.03 2.53
C ILE A 611 25.32 1.55 2.46
N PHE A 612 24.64 1.01 3.47
CA PHE A 612 24.28 -0.42 3.49
C PHE A 612 23.22 -0.78 2.44
N ARG A 613 22.25 0.09 2.17
CA ARG A 613 21.32 -0.06 1.05
C ARG A 613 22.02 -0.11 -0.31
N ARG A 614 23.11 0.62 -0.46
CA ARG A 614 23.90 0.64 -1.71
C ARG A 614 24.69 -0.64 -1.92
N PHE A 615 25.40 -1.10 -0.91
CA PHE A 615 26.32 -2.25 -1.02
C PHE A 615 25.65 -3.59 -0.71
N TYR A 616 24.59 -3.59 0.08
CA TYR A 616 23.83 -4.77 0.48
C TYR A 616 22.33 -4.62 0.21
N PRO A 617 21.91 -4.30 -1.02
CA PRO A 617 20.51 -3.94 -1.33
C PRO A 617 19.50 -5.07 -1.12
N THR A 618 19.94 -6.32 -1.05
CA THR A 618 19.10 -7.51 -0.93
C THR A 618 18.92 -7.99 0.51
N LEU A 619 19.50 -7.29 1.50
CA LEU A 619 19.25 -7.62 2.89
C LEU A 619 17.76 -7.42 3.22
N GLU A 620 17.20 -8.31 4.01
CA GLU A 620 15.79 -8.24 4.44
C GLU A 620 15.46 -6.92 5.17
N ASN A 621 16.44 -6.39 5.89
CA ASN A 621 16.28 -5.19 6.69
C ASN A 621 17.63 -4.45 6.80
N HIS A 622 17.58 -3.13 6.91
CA HIS A 622 18.74 -2.28 7.09
C HIS A 622 18.70 -1.50 8.40
N LYS A 623 17.87 -1.90 9.37
CA LYS A 623 17.86 -1.32 10.72
C LYS A 623 19.17 -1.58 11.43
N LEU A 624 19.57 -0.65 12.28
CA LEU A 624 20.81 -0.76 13.05
C LEU A 624 20.88 -2.08 13.84
N GLY A 625 19.77 -2.46 14.51
CA GLY A 625 19.67 -3.70 15.26
C GLY A 625 19.74 -4.98 14.40
N PHE A 626 19.33 -4.93 13.13
CA PHE A 626 19.50 -6.03 12.19
C PHE A 626 20.95 -6.10 11.68
N LEU A 627 21.49 -4.95 11.24
CA LEU A 627 22.85 -4.87 10.74
C LEU A 627 23.88 -5.30 11.80
N SER A 628 23.67 -4.92 13.06
CA SER A 628 24.55 -5.31 14.17
C SER A 628 24.57 -6.82 14.45
N LYS A 629 23.52 -7.54 14.08
CA LYS A 629 23.47 -9.00 14.15
C LYS A 629 24.05 -9.66 12.91
N TYR A 630 23.78 -9.08 11.76
CA TYR A 630 24.25 -9.58 10.46
C TYR A 630 25.78 -9.42 10.31
N PHE A 631 26.29 -8.25 10.67
CA PHE A 631 27.70 -7.97 10.81
C PHE A 631 28.04 -8.07 12.31
N PRO A 632 28.65 -9.15 12.80
CA PRO A 632 28.81 -9.39 14.22
C PRO A 632 29.61 -8.29 14.89
N LEU A 633 28.89 -7.32 15.46
CA LEU A 633 29.49 -6.19 16.19
C LEU A 633 29.73 -6.57 17.64
N ASN A 634 30.66 -5.89 18.27
CA ASN A 634 30.93 -6.05 19.68
C ASN A 634 29.91 -5.34 20.60
N HIS A 635 29.01 -4.53 20.02
CA HIS A 635 28.04 -3.74 20.73
C HIS A 635 26.63 -3.94 20.12
N THR A 636 25.61 -3.98 20.95
CA THR A 636 24.21 -4.13 20.53
C THR A 636 23.46 -2.82 20.73
N PRO A 637 22.83 -2.25 19.72
CA PRO A 637 22.00 -1.04 19.86
C PRO A 637 20.80 -1.31 20.77
N THR A 638 20.39 -0.30 21.57
CA THR A 638 19.37 -0.45 22.59
C THR A 638 18.29 0.64 22.56
N HIS A 639 18.22 1.50 21.55
CA HIS A 639 17.45 2.73 21.53
C HIS A 639 17.88 3.70 22.66
N ASN A 640 19.17 3.78 22.87
CA ASN A 640 19.87 4.80 23.62
C ASN A 640 20.90 5.41 22.68
N ALA A 641 20.85 6.70 22.45
CA ALA A 641 21.68 7.34 21.45
C ALA A 641 23.17 7.01 21.60
N MET A 642 23.66 6.80 22.84
CA MET A 642 25.07 6.42 23.06
C MET A 642 25.38 5.00 22.58
N ASP A 643 24.50 4.03 22.87
CA ASP A 643 24.67 2.66 22.41
C ASP A 643 24.58 2.58 20.88
N ASP A 644 23.69 3.38 20.30
CA ASP A 644 23.41 3.38 18.87
C ASP A 644 24.59 4.01 18.08
N ILE A 645 25.22 5.09 18.58
CA ILE A 645 26.42 5.62 17.92
C ILE A 645 27.64 4.69 18.03
N ILE A 646 27.77 3.93 19.12
CA ILE A 646 28.86 2.93 19.25
C ILE A 646 28.65 1.82 18.21
N ALA A 647 27.43 1.30 18.06
CA ALA A 647 27.11 0.31 17.05
C ALA A 647 27.31 0.87 15.62
N THR A 648 26.84 2.09 15.36
CA THR A 648 27.00 2.77 14.07
C THR A 648 28.47 3.02 13.71
N GLY A 649 29.30 3.36 14.69
CA GLY A 649 30.73 3.54 14.51
C GLY A 649 31.50 2.24 14.21
N GLN A 650 30.97 1.09 14.66
CA GLN A 650 31.53 -0.23 14.39
C GLN A 650 31.09 -0.79 13.01
N LEU A 651 29.96 -0.36 12.48
CA LEU A 651 29.50 -0.68 11.14
C LEU A 651 30.36 0.01 10.08
#